data_ad6944d73375b67689d5aaf296130813
#
_entry.id   ad6944d73375b67689d5aaf296130813
#
_cell.length_a   1.000
_cell.length_b   1.000
_cell.length_c   1.000
_cell.angle_alpha   90.00
_cell.angle_beta   90.00
_cell.angle_gamma   90.00
#
_symmetry.space_group_name_H-M   'P 1'
#
loop_
_entity.id
_entity.type
_entity.pdbx_description
1 polymer ?
#
loop_
_entity_poly.entity_id
_entity_poly.type
_entity_poly.pdbx_seq_one_letter_code
_entity_poly.pdbx_strand_id
1 'polypeptide(L)'
;LLDLSDENFSLNNNRVVHRDIEKEMRESFLAYSMSVIVSRALPDVRDGLKPVHRRILYTMYENGLTPDKEYRKCADTVGTVLGRYHPHGDASVYDAMVRLAQDFSMRYPLVDGHGNFGSLDGDPPAAYRYTEARMDKMALDMLTDINKDTIDYMSSYDDRLKEPVVLPSRFPNLLVNGSVGIAVGMATNIPPHNLTETIDAVQTLIKNPDCTLDELMQHIKGPDFPTGGIIMGRAGIRAAYATGRGRITLRGRAKIEDIKNRTCIIIEEIPYMVNKKRLIENIADLAKDKRIDGIHTIRDESDKDHDVRIVIELKKDAIAQVVLNHLYQYTQLQDTVGVIMLALVKGEPKILSLKQMLTEYIDFQVEVIRRRTKFDLDKAQARAHILEGMVIAAENIEEVIRICRTSENITEIKQRLMARFSLTEIQADAIAQMRMYQLSNMERKKIDDELAELNAKIKDLTEILASHERVLEIICNELEEIKRKYGDERRTSIENVSGEVDVEDLIPVEDCVVTLTNIGYIKRQPISEYKTQKRGGKGVSAIKQRDEDFIQEMFISSTHDDVLFITSKGIMYKLRCYEIAEGSKQSRGVNVINMLPLAEDEKIAAMIKTTDYEDGKFLIMVTKNGKIKRTPLSAYKNVRKNGLRAVGLDDGDEIAGVRLTDGSAQVIVATRNGYAIRIDETQMRPMSRTAHGVKAIKLRDGDYVVSIARVREGASVLTVTDKGLGRRVKLDDYRIQNRGGYGMLNYKVSDDKGYVCGIKIVDEEDDIIMIATDGVIIRIRACDIRIMGRYATGVKLMRVSGEDRVVAFTRAEHDDSAETEKIEQPSEEELEKEMAEAAAEEQNEVVIDEAPDDDEDDQEDTEE
;
A
#
# COMPACT_ATOMS: atom_id res chain seq x y z
N LEU A 1 -15.02 33.33 22.19
CA LEU A 1 -14.85 34.17 23.40
C LEU A 1 -13.82 33.48 24.26
N LEU A 2 -12.53 33.80 24.02
CA LEU A 2 -11.42 33.40 24.87
C LEU A 2 -11.27 34.40 26.00
N ASP A 3 -11.21 33.89 27.18
CA ASP A 3 -11.05 34.61 28.44
C ASP A 3 -9.67 35.32 28.46
N LEU A 4 -9.68 36.63 28.35
CA LEU A 4 -8.50 37.49 28.40
C LEU A 4 -8.45 38.15 29.80
N SER A 5 -8.23 37.35 30.83
CA SER A 5 -7.99 37.87 32.15
C SER A 5 -6.80 37.16 32.75
N ASP A 6 -5.64 37.66 32.47
CA ASP A 6 -4.46 37.70 33.35
C ASP A 6 -3.28 38.34 32.61
N GLU A 7 -3.20 39.66 32.60
CA GLU A 7 -1.99 40.32 32.16
C GLU A 7 -1.62 41.46 33.08
N ASN A 8 -0.54 41.26 33.75
CA ASN A 8 0.28 42.33 34.29
C ASN A 8 0.92 43.14 33.15
N PHE A 9 0.25 44.21 32.68
CA PHE A 9 0.84 45.21 31.81
C PHE A 9 1.82 46.08 32.64
N SER A 10 3.08 45.71 32.71
CA SER A 10 4.10 46.66 33.14
C SER A 10 4.55 47.47 31.91
N LEU A 11 4.23 48.78 31.93
CA LEU A 11 4.73 49.77 30.98
C LEU A 11 6.25 49.90 31.09
N ASN A 12 7.00 48.95 30.53
CA ASN A 12 8.42 49.14 30.28
C ASN A 12 8.65 49.05 28.76
N ASN A 13 9.36 50.01 28.24
CA ASN A 13 9.63 50.34 26.86
C ASN A 13 10.41 49.28 26.04
N ASN A 14 10.24 48.02 26.35
CA ASN A 14 10.81 46.90 25.56
C ASN A 14 9.68 46.16 24.84
N ARG A 15 9.63 46.31 23.52
CA ARG A 15 8.70 45.62 22.61
C ARG A 15 9.05 44.09 22.46
N VAL A 16 9.53 43.49 23.51
CA VAL A 16 9.85 42.05 23.54
C VAL A 16 8.72 41.33 24.28
N VAL A 17 7.90 40.61 23.52
CA VAL A 17 6.85 39.72 24.05
C VAL A 17 7.48 38.33 24.17
N HIS A 18 7.53 37.79 25.38
CA HIS A 18 7.95 36.39 25.58
C HIS A 18 6.79 35.45 25.17
N ARG A 19 7.04 34.64 24.16
CA ARG A 19 6.12 33.56 23.74
C ARG A 19 6.78 32.22 23.96
N ASP A 20 6.01 31.25 24.44
CA ASP A 20 6.45 29.87 24.53
C ASP A 20 6.56 29.30 23.12
N ILE A 21 7.74 28.88 22.72
CA ILE A 21 8.01 28.38 21.37
C ILE A 21 7.20 27.10 21.07
N GLU A 22 6.98 26.25 22.05
CA GLU A 22 6.21 25.01 21.88
C GLU A 22 4.74 25.34 21.56
N LYS A 23 4.15 26.27 22.32
CA LYS A 23 2.76 26.70 22.11
C LYS A 23 2.60 27.40 20.75
N GLU A 24 3.49 28.32 20.41
CA GLU A 24 3.48 29.05 19.14
C GLU A 24 3.65 28.10 17.95
N MET A 25 4.57 27.14 18.05
CA MET A 25 4.79 26.14 17.01
C MET A 25 3.58 25.24 16.84
N ARG A 26 2.95 24.81 17.92
CA ARG A 26 1.75 23.95 17.88
C ARG A 26 0.57 24.68 17.23
N GLU A 27 0.31 25.94 17.64
CA GLU A 27 -0.80 26.74 17.08
C GLU A 27 -0.57 27.05 15.60
N SER A 28 0.66 27.49 15.25
CA SER A 28 1.02 27.81 13.85
C SER A 28 1.00 26.56 12.96
N PHE A 29 1.50 25.43 13.45
CA PHE A 29 1.46 24.17 12.70
C PHE A 29 0.05 23.66 12.49
N LEU A 30 -0.82 23.79 13.52
CA LEU A 30 -2.23 23.41 13.39
C LEU A 30 -2.95 24.29 12.36
N ALA A 31 -2.76 25.61 12.43
CA ALA A 31 -3.36 26.56 11.49
C ALA A 31 -2.89 26.31 10.05
N TYR A 32 -1.58 26.10 9.87
CA TYR A 32 -1.01 25.75 8.57
C TYR A 32 -1.58 24.42 8.04
N SER A 33 -1.61 23.37 8.90
CA SER A 33 -2.12 22.06 8.52
C SER A 33 -3.58 22.12 8.09
N MET A 34 -4.42 22.83 8.83
CA MET A 34 -5.83 23.05 8.51
C MET A 34 -5.98 23.78 7.18
N SER A 35 -5.19 24.83 6.95
CA SER A 35 -5.20 25.56 5.69
C SER A 35 -4.82 24.67 4.51
N VAL A 36 -3.78 23.85 4.64
CA VAL A 36 -3.34 22.94 3.57
C VAL A 36 -4.38 21.86 3.30
N ILE A 37 -5.03 21.33 4.33
CA ILE A 37 -6.04 20.28 4.20
C ILE A 37 -7.30 20.83 3.52
N VAL A 38 -7.88 21.92 4.06
CA VAL A 38 -9.20 22.41 3.63
C VAL A 38 -9.11 23.31 2.40
N SER A 39 -8.07 24.16 2.32
CA SER A 39 -8.02 25.23 1.31
C SER A 39 -7.00 25.00 0.19
N ARG A 40 -6.36 23.83 0.11
CA ARG A 40 -5.30 23.63 -0.89
C ARG A 40 -5.27 22.23 -1.53
N ALA A 41 -5.10 21.16 -0.73
CA ALA A 41 -4.69 19.86 -1.25
C ALA A 41 -5.83 18.91 -1.56
N LEU A 42 -6.92 18.95 -0.80
CA LEU A 42 -8.02 18.01 -0.92
C LEU A 42 -9.18 18.54 -1.78
N PRO A 43 -9.82 17.66 -2.57
CA PRO A 43 -11.02 18.01 -3.32
C PRO A 43 -12.26 17.99 -2.42
N ASP A 44 -13.26 18.82 -2.76
CA ASP A 44 -14.61 18.70 -2.18
C ASP A 44 -15.36 17.53 -2.84
N VAL A 45 -16.10 16.75 -2.06
CA VAL A 45 -16.82 15.58 -2.56
C VAL A 45 -17.89 15.94 -3.57
N ARG A 46 -18.47 17.14 -3.46
CA ARG A 46 -19.62 17.64 -4.24
C ARG A 46 -19.25 17.95 -5.69
N ASP A 47 -18.15 18.68 -5.91
CA ASP A 47 -17.71 19.09 -7.27
C ASP A 47 -16.38 18.46 -7.71
N GLY A 48 -15.69 17.73 -6.82
CA GLY A 48 -14.43 17.05 -7.13
C GLY A 48 -13.24 17.98 -7.36
N LEU A 49 -13.37 19.27 -7.07
CA LEU A 49 -12.35 20.25 -7.37
C LEU A 49 -11.58 20.68 -6.12
N LYS A 50 -10.28 20.93 -6.32
CA LYS A 50 -9.50 21.70 -5.35
C LYS A 50 -9.82 23.21 -5.53
N PRO A 51 -9.56 24.05 -4.51
CA PRO A 51 -9.83 25.48 -4.61
C PRO A 51 -9.21 26.16 -5.83
N VAL A 52 -7.96 25.83 -6.19
CA VAL A 52 -7.30 26.41 -7.37
C VAL A 52 -8.02 26.07 -8.68
N HIS A 53 -8.45 24.81 -8.86
CA HIS A 53 -9.19 24.37 -10.06
C HIS A 53 -10.54 25.09 -10.16
N ARG A 54 -11.27 25.20 -9.04
CA ARG A 54 -12.55 25.90 -8.99
C ARG A 54 -12.42 27.37 -9.33
N ARG A 55 -11.39 28.03 -8.81
CA ARG A 55 -11.09 29.45 -9.10
C ARG A 55 -10.73 29.67 -10.57
N ILE A 56 -9.99 28.76 -11.20
CA ILE A 56 -9.67 28.82 -12.61
C ILE A 56 -10.96 28.75 -13.46
N LEU A 57 -11.79 27.73 -13.25
CA LEU A 57 -13.02 27.56 -14.03
C LEU A 57 -14.02 28.70 -13.80
N TYR A 58 -14.17 29.16 -12.55
CA TYR A 58 -15.04 30.28 -12.22
C TYR A 58 -14.56 31.59 -12.87
N THR A 59 -13.25 31.86 -12.84
CA THR A 59 -12.66 33.04 -13.52
C THR A 59 -12.86 32.97 -15.03
N MET A 60 -12.68 31.81 -15.65
CA MET A 60 -12.95 31.63 -17.08
C MET A 60 -14.42 31.93 -17.42
N TYR A 61 -15.34 31.45 -16.56
CA TYR A 61 -16.77 31.73 -16.72
C TYR A 61 -17.10 33.21 -16.59
N GLU A 62 -16.60 33.92 -15.56
CA GLU A 62 -16.80 35.36 -15.39
C GLU A 62 -16.26 36.17 -16.56
N ASN A 63 -15.11 35.77 -17.10
CA ASN A 63 -14.49 36.43 -18.26
C ASN A 63 -15.16 36.04 -19.61
N GLY A 64 -16.21 35.18 -19.57
CA GLY A 64 -16.93 34.76 -20.77
C GLY A 64 -16.10 33.89 -21.72
N LEU A 65 -15.10 33.13 -21.19
CA LEU A 65 -14.25 32.21 -21.97
C LEU A 65 -14.94 30.88 -22.21
N THR A 66 -16.13 30.93 -22.78
CA THR A 66 -16.96 29.75 -23.06
C THR A 66 -16.48 29.01 -24.32
N PRO A 67 -16.86 27.75 -24.55
CA PRO A 67 -16.39 26.93 -25.69
C PRO A 67 -16.71 27.48 -27.06
N ASP A 68 -17.71 28.38 -27.15
CA ASP A 68 -18.14 29.06 -28.38
C ASP A 68 -17.33 30.34 -28.73
N LYS A 69 -16.48 30.81 -27.81
CA LYS A 69 -15.65 31.98 -27.92
C LYS A 69 -14.24 31.64 -28.42
N GLU A 70 -13.52 32.69 -28.85
CA GLU A 70 -12.13 32.58 -29.22
C GLU A 70 -11.25 32.24 -28.01
N TYR A 71 -10.11 31.62 -28.28
CA TYR A 71 -9.10 31.39 -27.27
C TYR A 71 -8.48 32.68 -26.76
N ARG A 72 -8.12 32.72 -25.48
CA ARG A 72 -7.32 33.83 -24.93
C ARG A 72 -6.03 33.30 -24.33
N LYS A 73 -5.02 34.17 -24.25
CA LYS A 73 -3.74 33.85 -23.62
C LYS A 73 -3.96 33.33 -22.19
N CYS A 74 -3.30 32.24 -21.83
CA CYS A 74 -3.34 31.71 -20.49
C CYS A 74 -2.92 32.73 -19.43
N ALA A 75 -2.05 33.67 -19.81
CA ALA A 75 -1.63 34.82 -18.99
C ALA A 75 -2.79 35.68 -18.49
N ASP A 76 -3.86 35.85 -19.27
CA ASP A 76 -5.06 36.61 -18.88
C ASP A 76 -5.81 35.90 -17.75
N THR A 77 -6.07 34.60 -17.89
CA THR A 77 -6.73 33.79 -16.87
C THR A 77 -5.88 33.71 -15.62
N VAL A 78 -4.58 33.38 -15.74
CA VAL A 78 -3.67 33.27 -14.60
C VAL A 78 -3.59 34.57 -13.83
N GLY A 79 -3.39 35.71 -14.53
CA GLY A 79 -3.34 37.03 -13.89
C GLY A 79 -4.63 37.40 -13.17
N THR A 80 -5.80 37.08 -13.75
CA THR A 80 -7.10 37.37 -13.15
C THR A 80 -7.33 36.50 -11.91
N VAL A 81 -7.00 35.23 -11.95
CA VAL A 81 -7.10 34.29 -10.80
C VAL A 81 -6.25 34.80 -9.64
N LEU A 82 -5.00 35.18 -9.90
CA LEU A 82 -4.09 35.71 -8.88
C LEU A 82 -4.61 37.00 -8.26
N GLY A 83 -5.04 37.91 -9.09
CA GLY A 83 -5.47 39.23 -8.64
C GLY A 83 -6.82 39.26 -7.90
N ARG A 84 -7.67 38.25 -8.14
CA ARG A 84 -9.03 38.22 -7.58
C ARG A 84 -9.24 37.19 -6.48
N TYR A 85 -8.66 35.98 -6.61
CA TYR A 85 -9.08 34.81 -5.81
C TYR A 85 -7.97 34.03 -5.17
N HIS A 86 -6.75 33.97 -5.77
CA HIS A 86 -5.74 33.00 -5.36
C HIS A 86 -4.37 33.68 -5.10
N PRO A 87 -4.07 34.11 -3.88
CA PRO A 87 -2.88 34.89 -3.52
C PRO A 87 -1.63 33.98 -3.39
N HIS A 88 -1.28 33.24 -4.45
CA HIS A 88 -0.12 32.34 -4.50
C HIS A 88 0.67 32.56 -5.80
N GLY A 89 1.72 31.78 -6.05
CA GLY A 89 2.57 31.93 -7.23
C GLY A 89 1.82 31.61 -8.54
N ASP A 90 2.14 32.35 -9.60
CA ASP A 90 1.61 32.22 -10.95
C ASP A 90 1.86 30.85 -11.56
N ALA A 91 3.04 30.28 -11.32
CA ALA A 91 3.38 28.93 -11.78
C ALA A 91 2.39 27.87 -11.26
N SER A 92 1.97 27.97 -9.98
CA SER A 92 1.04 27.00 -9.42
C SER A 92 -0.35 27.04 -10.05
N VAL A 93 -0.83 28.24 -10.40
CA VAL A 93 -2.10 28.41 -11.12
C VAL A 93 -2.01 27.92 -12.56
N TYR A 94 -0.89 28.25 -13.24
CA TYR A 94 -0.67 27.82 -14.61
C TYR A 94 -0.54 26.29 -14.71
N ASP A 95 0.25 25.66 -13.84
CA ASP A 95 0.41 24.20 -13.81
C ASP A 95 -0.92 23.47 -13.53
N ALA A 96 -1.75 24.03 -12.65
CA ALA A 96 -3.10 23.51 -12.41
C ALA A 96 -3.98 23.62 -13.66
N MET A 97 -3.94 24.76 -14.36
CA MET A 97 -4.70 24.97 -15.60
C MET A 97 -4.20 24.06 -16.73
N VAL A 98 -2.87 23.88 -16.85
CA VAL A 98 -2.26 22.97 -17.81
C VAL A 98 -2.76 21.55 -17.59
N ARG A 99 -2.76 21.09 -16.35
CA ARG A 99 -3.24 19.75 -16.02
C ARG A 99 -4.71 19.53 -16.36
N LEU A 100 -5.56 20.54 -16.20
CA LEU A 100 -6.97 20.48 -16.61
C LEU A 100 -7.16 20.38 -18.14
N ALA A 101 -6.14 20.73 -18.93
CA ALA A 101 -6.17 20.68 -20.39
C ALA A 101 -5.48 19.44 -20.98
N GLN A 102 -4.71 18.68 -20.18
CA GLN A 102 -4.00 17.49 -20.66
C GLN A 102 -4.92 16.28 -20.76
N ASP A 103 -5.09 15.72 -21.94
CA ASP A 103 -5.91 14.54 -22.24
C ASP A 103 -5.32 13.22 -21.72
N PHE A 104 -4.00 13.20 -21.45
CA PHE A 104 -3.31 12.09 -20.80
C PHE A 104 -3.31 12.18 -19.26
N SER A 105 -3.71 13.33 -18.70
CA SER A 105 -3.82 13.54 -17.24
C SER A 105 -5.26 13.49 -16.75
N MET A 106 -6.20 14.04 -17.55
CA MET A 106 -7.63 14.09 -17.25
C MET A 106 -8.38 13.11 -18.13
N ARG A 107 -9.26 12.31 -17.54
CA ARG A 107 -10.10 11.40 -18.33
C ARG A 107 -11.09 12.18 -19.22
N TYR A 108 -11.58 13.31 -18.70
CA TYR A 108 -12.41 14.28 -19.40
C TYR A 108 -11.85 15.70 -19.11
N PRO A 109 -11.08 16.28 -20.03
CA PRO A 109 -10.51 17.61 -19.85
C PRO A 109 -11.57 18.67 -19.58
N LEU A 110 -11.23 19.65 -18.74
CA LEU A 110 -12.11 20.76 -18.37
C LEU A 110 -11.66 22.09 -19.01
N VAL A 111 -10.47 22.12 -19.54
CA VAL A 111 -9.90 23.26 -20.28
C VAL A 111 -9.53 22.80 -21.68
N ASP A 112 -9.95 23.57 -22.67
CA ASP A 112 -9.57 23.42 -24.07
C ASP A 112 -8.34 24.32 -24.33
N GLY A 113 -7.17 23.66 -24.51
CA GLY A 113 -5.87 24.32 -24.66
C GLY A 113 -5.40 24.38 -26.11
N HIS A 114 -4.84 25.52 -26.51
CA HIS A 114 -4.20 25.70 -27.81
C HIS A 114 -2.72 26.08 -27.66
N GLY A 115 -1.84 25.26 -28.22
CA GLY A 115 -0.39 25.35 -28.08
C GLY A 115 0.22 24.13 -27.39
N ASN A 116 1.42 24.29 -26.84
CA ASN A 116 2.11 23.20 -26.15
C ASN A 116 1.75 23.19 -24.63
N PHE A 117 0.98 22.21 -24.23
CA PHE A 117 0.59 21.94 -22.82
C PHE A 117 1.36 20.76 -22.19
N GLY A 118 2.55 20.45 -22.70
CA GLY A 118 3.36 19.33 -22.24
C GLY A 118 3.10 18.04 -23.02
N SER A 119 3.83 16.98 -22.68
CA SER A 119 3.74 15.68 -23.35
C SER A 119 3.89 14.51 -22.39
N LEU A 120 3.57 13.29 -22.84
CA LEU A 120 3.84 12.04 -22.11
C LEU A 120 5.33 11.78 -21.87
N ASP A 121 6.21 12.44 -22.62
CA ASP A 121 7.67 12.40 -22.41
C ASP A 121 8.12 13.23 -21.20
N GLY A 122 7.18 13.98 -20.59
CA GLY A 122 7.47 14.85 -19.47
C GLY A 122 8.06 16.20 -19.88
N ASP A 123 7.93 16.58 -21.16
CA ASP A 123 8.29 17.92 -21.57
C ASP A 123 7.39 18.94 -20.88
N PRO A 124 7.94 20.04 -20.37
CA PRO A 124 7.15 21.08 -19.72
C PRO A 124 6.27 21.82 -20.75
N PRO A 125 5.14 22.39 -20.30
CA PRO A 125 4.33 23.24 -21.13
C PRO A 125 5.13 24.51 -21.56
N ALA A 126 4.76 25.10 -22.66
CA ALA A 126 5.30 26.39 -23.05
C ALA A 126 4.85 27.46 -22.03
N ALA A 127 5.63 28.54 -21.89
CA ALA A 127 5.28 29.62 -20.95
C ALA A 127 3.89 30.20 -21.27
N TYR A 128 3.12 30.51 -20.21
CA TYR A 128 1.70 30.93 -20.29
C TYR A 128 1.42 32.16 -21.15
N ARG A 129 2.44 32.92 -21.50
CA ARG A 129 2.34 34.03 -22.47
C ARG A 129 2.21 33.58 -23.94
N TYR A 130 2.56 32.30 -24.23
CA TYR A 130 2.47 31.71 -25.58
C TYR A 130 1.23 30.85 -25.78
N THR A 131 0.84 30.11 -24.71
CA THR A 131 -0.33 29.22 -24.75
C THR A 131 -1.63 29.99 -24.62
N GLU A 132 -2.69 29.44 -25.18
CA GLU A 132 -4.04 29.97 -25.17
C GLU A 132 -5.01 28.92 -24.62
N ALA A 133 -6.08 29.37 -23.98
CA ALA A 133 -7.06 28.44 -23.40
C ALA A 133 -8.46 29.05 -23.38
N ARG A 134 -9.46 28.19 -23.30
CA ARG A 134 -10.86 28.47 -23.00
C ARG A 134 -11.45 27.30 -22.24
N MET A 135 -12.67 27.41 -21.71
CA MET A 135 -13.33 26.27 -21.08
C MET A 135 -13.65 25.18 -22.10
N ASP A 136 -13.56 23.93 -21.70
CA ASP A 136 -14.16 22.84 -22.45
C ASP A 136 -15.70 22.82 -22.25
N LYS A 137 -16.41 22.12 -23.15
CA LYS A 137 -17.88 21.99 -23.09
C LYS A 137 -18.33 21.33 -21.80
N MET A 138 -17.59 20.36 -21.30
CA MET A 138 -17.91 19.64 -20.08
C MET A 138 -17.75 20.53 -18.83
N ALA A 139 -16.78 21.46 -18.83
CA ALA A 139 -16.62 22.43 -17.75
C ALA A 139 -17.82 23.40 -17.65
N LEU A 140 -18.46 23.72 -18.77
CA LEU A 140 -19.65 24.57 -18.78
C LEU A 140 -20.83 23.90 -18.06
N ASP A 141 -20.96 22.56 -18.21
CA ASP A 141 -21.99 21.78 -17.49
C ASP A 141 -21.75 21.74 -15.97
N MET A 142 -20.50 21.94 -15.50
CA MET A 142 -20.23 22.12 -14.07
C MET A 142 -20.69 23.46 -13.51
N LEU A 143 -20.81 24.49 -14.35
CA LEU A 143 -21.17 25.86 -13.98
C LEU A 143 -22.62 26.19 -14.29
N THR A 144 -23.34 25.27 -14.90
CA THR A 144 -24.73 25.50 -15.29
C THR A 144 -25.58 25.83 -14.06
N ASP A 145 -26.45 26.82 -14.21
CA ASP A 145 -27.34 27.32 -13.14
C ASP A 145 -26.63 28.00 -11.94
N ILE A 146 -25.33 28.30 -12.02
CA ILE A 146 -24.59 28.98 -10.93
C ILE A 146 -25.22 30.32 -10.55
N ASN A 147 -25.86 31.01 -11.50
CA ASN A 147 -26.53 32.31 -11.30
C ASN A 147 -27.95 32.20 -10.72
N LYS A 148 -28.42 30.99 -10.35
CA LYS A 148 -29.75 30.74 -9.80
C LYS A 148 -29.73 30.41 -8.32
N ASP A 149 -28.80 30.98 -7.56
CA ASP A 149 -28.64 30.76 -6.12
C ASP A 149 -28.53 29.27 -5.73
N THR A 150 -27.93 28.46 -6.59
CA THR A 150 -27.79 27.00 -6.40
C THR A 150 -26.73 26.61 -5.39
N ILE A 151 -25.77 27.49 -5.12
CA ILE A 151 -24.60 27.26 -4.27
C ILE A 151 -24.36 28.44 -3.34
N ASP A 152 -23.52 28.21 -2.32
CA ASP A 152 -23.10 29.29 -1.41
C ASP A 152 -21.82 29.96 -1.93
N TYR A 153 -21.66 31.21 -1.55
CA TYR A 153 -20.52 32.05 -1.84
C TYR A 153 -19.80 32.43 -0.56
N MET A 154 -18.47 32.49 -0.60
CA MET A 154 -17.64 33.02 0.48
C MET A 154 -16.88 34.27 0.01
N SER A 155 -16.32 35.05 0.94
CA SER A 155 -15.46 36.19 0.61
C SER A 155 -14.15 35.69 0.00
N SER A 156 -13.61 36.47 -0.94
CA SER A 156 -12.23 36.27 -1.43
C SER A 156 -11.24 36.62 -0.30
N TYR A 157 -9.94 36.34 -0.56
CA TYR A 157 -8.87 36.57 0.41
C TYR A 157 -8.73 38.02 0.90
N ASP A 158 -9.23 38.97 0.14
CA ASP A 158 -9.22 40.44 0.46
C ASP A 158 -10.61 41.03 0.79
N ASP A 159 -11.62 40.19 0.95
CA ASP A 159 -13.01 40.52 1.25
C ASP A 159 -13.69 41.43 0.22
N ARG A 160 -13.08 41.67 -0.95
CA ARG A 160 -13.62 42.58 -1.98
C ARG A 160 -14.60 41.89 -2.92
N LEU A 161 -14.38 40.59 -3.15
CA LEU A 161 -15.18 39.81 -4.07
C LEU A 161 -15.75 38.59 -3.36
N LYS A 162 -16.62 37.88 -4.05
CA LYS A 162 -17.18 36.62 -3.60
C LYS A 162 -16.77 35.52 -4.57
N GLU A 163 -16.39 34.38 -4.02
CA GLU A 163 -16.08 33.18 -4.78
C GLU A 163 -17.00 32.00 -4.39
N PRO A 164 -17.33 31.10 -5.32
CA PRO A 164 -18.19 29.98 -5.01
C PRO A 164 -17.50 28.98 -4.07
N VAL A 165 -18.21 28.51 -3.06
CA VAL A 165 -17.71 27.45 -2.16
C VAL A 165 -17.52 26.13 -2.92
N VAL A 166 -18.47 25.82 -3.81
CA VAL A 166 -18.44 24.65 -4.73
C VAL A 166 -19.12 25.06 -6.05
N LEU A 167 -18.91 24.28 -7.11
CA LEU A 167 -19.67 24.45 -8.36
C LEU A 167 -20.90 23.52 -8.36
N PRO A 168 -22.00 23.88 -9.09
CA PRO A 168 -23.21 23.05 -9.15
C PRO A 168 -22.97 21.62 -9.69
N SER A 169 -22.01 21.45 -10.59
CA SER A 169 -21.48 20.17 -11.12
C SER A 169 -22.54 19.13 -11.50
N ARG A 170 -23.11 19.19 -12.70
CA ARG A 170 -24.16 18.28 -13.15
C ARG A 170 -23.74 16.81 -13.32
N PHE A 171 -22.47 16.48 -13.11
CA PHE A 171 -21.94 15.11 -13.16
C PHE A 171 -20.97 14.87 -12.00
N PRO A 172 -20.75 13.64 -11.55
CA PRO A 172 -19.91 13.30 -10.41
C PRO A 172 -18.42 13.40 -10.73
N ASN A 173 -17.92 14.63 -10.90
CA ASN A 173 -16.58 14.93 -11.38
C ASN A 173 -15.48 14.32 -10.52
N LEU A 174 -15.68 14.18 -9.20
CA LEU A 174 -14.70 13.56 -8.30
C LEU A 174 -14.35 12.13 -8.72
N LEU A 175 -15.34 11.34 -9.12
CA LEU A 175 -15.09 9.97 -9.61
C LEU A 175 -14.67 9.97 -11.07
N VAL A 176 -15.31 10.78 -11.92
CA VAL A 176 -15.08 10.79 -13.36
C VAL A 176 -13.65 11.21 -13.70
N ASN A 177 -13.13 12.27 -13.11
CA ASN A 177 -11.77 12.76 -13.35
C ASN A 177 -10.77 12.38 -12.27
N GLY A 178 -11.25 11.93 -11.12
CA GLY A 178 -10.39 11.62 -9.98
C GLY A 178 -9.73 12.85 -9.35
N SER A 179 -8.87 12.62 -8.38
CA SER A 179 -8.05 13.68 -7.77
C SER A 179 -6.84 13.09 -7.05
N VAL A 180 -5.69 13.73 -7.19
CA VAL A 180 -4.45 13.38 -6.49
C VAL A 180 -3.98 14.58 -5.69
N GLY A 181 -3.70 14.41 -4.39
CA GLY A 181 -3.26 15.52 -3.53
C GLY A 181 -2.52 15.03 -2.29
N ILE A 182 -1.52 15.81 -1.87
CA ILE A 182 -0.72 15.55 -0.67
C ILE A 182 -0.98 16.69 0.31
N ALA A 183 -1.58 16.37 1.46
CA ALA A 183 -1.79 17.29 2.56
C ALA A 183 -0.88 16.96 3.74
N VAL A 184 -1.00 17.70 4.83
CA VAL A 184 -0.24 17.42 6.06
C VAL A 184 -0.87 16.20 6.77
N GLY A 185 -0.09 15.14 6.92
CA GLY A 185 -0.51 13.91 7.60
C GLY A 185 -1.47 13.01 6.80
N MET A 186 -1.90 13.42 5.61
CA MET A 186 -2.83 12.65 4.78
C MET A 186 -2.64 12.93 3.29
N ALA A 187 -3.06 11.97 2.46
CA ALA A 187 -3.04 12.12 1.01
C ALA A 187 -4.32 11.56 0.40
N THR A 188 -4.72 12.12 -0.73
CA THR A 188 -5.79 11.57 -1.58
C THR A 188 -5.23 11.10 -2.90
N ASN A 189 -5.75 9.98 -3.38
CA ASN A 189 -5.45 9.44 -4.70
C ASN A 189 -6.69 8.69 -5.21
N ILE A 190 -7.60 9.42 -5.81
CA ILE A 190 -8.85 8.91 -6.37
C ILE A 190 -8.62 8.74 -7.87
N PRO A 191 -8.64 7.52 -8.39
CA PRO A 191 -8.45 7.29 -9.83
C PRO A 191 -9.66 7.76 -10.62
N PRO A 192 -9.49 8.10 -11.91
CA PRO A 192 -10.58 8.46 -12.80
C PRO A 192 -11.44 7.24 -13.19
N HIS A 193 -12.71 7.49 -13.58
CA HIS A 193 -13.67 6.46 -13.97
C HIS A 193 -14.39 6.85 -15.26
N ASN A 194 -14.96 5.86 -15.93
CA ASN A 194 -15.80 6.07 -17.10
C ASN A 194 -17.10 6.80 -16.73
N LEU A 195 -17.45 7.84 -17.48
CA LEU A 195 -18.64 8.67 -17.24
C LEU A 195 -19.94 7.85 -17.31
N THR A 196 -20.08 7.03 -18.35
CA THR A 196 -21.27 6.20 -18.56
C THR A 196 -21.49 5.23 -17.39
N GLU A 197 -20.43 4.51 -16.99
CA GLU A 197 -20.48 3.57 -15.86
C GLU A 197 -20.82 4.27 -14.54
N THR A 198 -20.27 5.46 -14.33
CA THR A 198 -20.51 6.23 -13.10
C THR A 198 -21.93 6.77 -13.04
N ILE A 199 -22.48 7.25 -14.16
CA ILE A 199 -23.88 7.71 -14.25
C ILE A 199 -24.85 6.56 -14.02
N ASP A 200 -24.61 5.40 -14.64
CA ASP A 200 -25.44 4.22 -14.46
C ASP A 200 -25.47 3.75 -13.00
N ALA A 201 -24.35 3.83 -12.29
CA ALA A 201 -24.31 3.52 -10.86
C ALA A 201 -25.07 4.57 -10.01
N VAL A 202 -24.97 5.86 -10.33
CA VAL A 202 -25.75 6.92 -9.67
C VAL A 202 -27.25 6.66 -9.85
N GLN A 203 -27.69 6.39 -11.07
CA GLN A 203 -29.10 6.08 -11.37
C GLN A 203 -29.59 4.81 -10.66
N THR A 204 -28.73 3.80 -10.53
CA THR A 204 -29.04 2.57 -9.79
C THR A 204 -29.19 2.84 -8.31
N LEU A 205 -28.31 3.66 -7.72
CA LEU A 205 -28.38 4.07 -6.31
C LEU A 205 -29.63 4.92 -6.03
N ILE A 206 -30.03 5.80 -6.96
CA ILE A 206 -31.26 6.59 -6.85
C ILE A 206 -32.50 5.67 -6.84
N LYS A 207 -32.53 4.66 -7.69
CA LYS A 207 -33.66 3.69 -7.78
C LYS A 207 -33.69 2.72 -6.58
N ASN A 208 -32.53 2.33 -6.05
CA ASN A 208 -32.40 1.43 -4.90
C ASN A 208 -31.35 1.98 -3.92
N PRO A 209 -31.73 2.80 -2.93
CA PRO A 209 -30.80 3.35 -1.94
C PRO A 209 -30.07 2.30 -1.10
N ASP A 210 -30.66 1.10 -0.94
CA ASP A 210 -30.11 0.00 -0.17
C ASP A 210 -29.24 -0.95 -1.00
N CYS A 211 -28.94 -0.61 -2.27
CA CYS A 211 -28.13 -1.43 -3.14
C CYS A 211 -26.77 -1.78 -2.51
N THR A 212 -26.32 -3.00 -2.76
CA THR A 212 -25.05 -3.53 -2.30
C THR A 212 -23.89 -3.01 -3.13
N LEU A 213 -22.65 -3.16 -2.60
CA LEU A 213 -21.47 -2.82 -3.36
C LEU A 213 -21.35 -3.66 -4.66
N ASP A 214 -21.75 -4.92 -4.62
CA ASP A 214 -21.69 -5.82 -5.77
C ASP A 214 -22.64 -5.39 -6.89
N GLU A 215 -23.81 -4.87 -6.57
CA GLU A 215 -24.73 -4.29 -7.54
C GLU A 215 -24.16 -3.03 -8.18
N LEU A 216 -23.53 -2.14 -7.39
CA LEU A 216 -22.84 -0.95 -7.94
C LEU A 216 -21.68 -1.34 -8.85
N MET A 217 -20.94 -2.39 -8.50
CA MET A 217 -19.79 -2.88 -9.29
C MET A 217 -20.22 -3.60 -10.59
N GLN A 218 -21.49 -3.90 -10.78
CA GLN A 218 -22.00 -4.34 -12.09
C GLN A 218 -21.95 -3.20 -13.12
N HIS A 219 -22.12 -1.95 -12.66
CA HIS A 219 -22.04 -0.75 -13.49
C HIS A 219 -20.63 -0.18 -13.50
N ILE A 220 -20.05 0.17 -12.34
CA ILE A 220 -18.67 0.67 -12.23
C ILE A 220 -17.72 -0.52 -12.07
N LYS A 221 -17.18 -0.99 -13.19
CA LYS A 221 -16.29 -2.16 -13.21
C LYS A 221 -14.95 -1.92 -12.55
N GLY A 222 -14.46 -0.67 -12.57
CA GLY A 222 -13.18 -0.25 -12.03
C GLY A 222 -12.75 1.12 -12.56
N PRO A 223 -11.60 1.63 -12.15
CA PRO A 223 -11.01 2.84 -12.72
C PRO A 223 -10.86 2.76 -14.24
N ASP A 224 -10.92 3.92 -14.90
CA ASP A 224 -10.74 4.06 -16.33
C ASP A 224 -9.74 5.20 -16.61
N PHE A 225 -8.50 4.83 -16.88
CA PHE A 225 -7.41 5.78 -17.03
C PHE A 225 -7.36 6.38 -18.43
N PRO A 226 -7.01 7.66 -18.58
CA PRO A 226 -6.91 8.32 -19.89
C PRO A 226 -5.89 7.66 -20.82
N THR A 227 -4.79 7.10 -20.27
CA THR A 227 -3.73 6.41 -21.02
C THR A 227 -4.04 4.93 -21.32
N GLY A 228 -5.25 4.43 -21.01
CA GLY A 228 -5.62 3.04 -21.20
C GLY A 228 -4.96 2.10 -20.20
N GLY A 229 -4.33 1.04 -20.68
CA GLY A 229 -3.69 0.00 -19.90
C GLY A 229 -4.61 -1.12 -19.47
N ILE A 230 -4.05 -2.06 -18.71
CA ILE A 230 -4.72 -3.27 -18.24
C ILE A 230 -4.66 -3.32 -16.72
N ILE A 231 -5.81 -3.36 -16.06
CA ILE A 231 -5.88 -3.61 -14.62
C ILE A 231 -5.82 -5.11 -14.37
N MET A 232 -4.89 -5.53 -13.51
CA MET A 232 -4.67 -6.93 -13.17
C MET A 232 -5.45 -7.29 -11.89
N GLY A 233 -6.52 -8.07 -12.05
CA GLY A 233 -7.36 -8.54 -10.94
C GLY A 233 -8.41 -7.51 -10.46
N ARG A 234 -9.42 -7.99 -9.75
CA ARG A 234 -10.55 -7.18 -9.22
C ARG A 234 -10.51 -6.96 -7.70
N ALA A 235 -9.69 -7.73 -6.98
CA ALA A 235 -9.66 -7.66 -5.51
C ALA A 235 -9.26 -6.29 -4.99
N GLY A 236 -8.23 -5.67 -5.61
CA GLY A 236 -7.78 -4.32 -5.25
C GLY A 236 -8.85 -3.24 -5.50
N ILE A 237 -9.62 -3.38 -6.60
CA ILE A 237 -10.76 -2.49 -6.91
C ILE A 237 -11.84 -2.65 -5.84
N ARG A 238 -12.23 -3.91 -5.54
CA ARG A 238 -13.26 -4.21 -4.53
C ARG A 238 -12.88 -3.66 -3.15
N ALA A 239 -11.62 -3.85 -2.74
CA ALA A 239 -11.12 -3.31 -1.48
C ALA A 239 -11.20 -1.77 -1.44
N ALA A 240 -10.78 -1.10 -2.53
CA ALA A 240 -10.85 0.35 -2.65
C ALA A 240 -12.30 0.87 -2.53
N TYR A 241 -13.24 0.24 -3.22
CA TYR A 241 -14.64 0.65 -3.23
C TYR A 241 -15.37 0.35 -1.91
N ALA A 242 -14.99 -0.74 -1.22
CA ALA A 242 -15.56 -1.09 0.07
C ALA A 242 -15.06 -0.19 1.21
N THR A 243 -13.76 0.08 1.26
CA THR A 243 -13.10 0.71 2.43
C THR A 243 -12.54 2.09 2.16
N GLY A 244 -12.57 2.56 0.90
CA GLY A 244 -11.89 3.79 0.48
C GLY A 244 -10.36 3.64 0.35
N ARG A 245 -9.80 2.42 0.54
CA ARG A 245 -8.36 2.13 0.38
C ARG A 245 -8.15 0.84 -0.37
N GLY A 246 -7.23 0.85 -1.34
CA GLY A 246 -6.91 -0.33 -2.12
C GLY A 246 -5.60 -0.19 -2.88
N ARG A 247 -5.17 -1.28 -3.51
CA ARG A 247 -4.02 -1.30 -4.42
C ARG A 247 -4.45 -1.93 -5.72
N ILE A 248 -4.20 -1.25 -6.82
CA ILE A 248 -4.56 -1.70 -8.16
C ILE A 248 -3.27 -1.83 -8.96
N THR A 249 -3.02 -3.01 -9.48
CA THR A 249 -1.88 -3.23 -10.39
C THR A 249 -2.31 -2.85 -11.79
N LEU A 250 -1.63 -1.86 -12.36
CA LEU A 250 -1.86 -1.36 -13.71
C LEU A 250 -0.68 -1.75 -14.59
N ARG A 251 -0.96 -2.38 -15.72
CA ARG A 251 0.02 -2.84 -16.69
C ARG A 251 -0.19 -2.11 -18.02
N GLY A 252 0.92 -1.69 -18.64
CA GLY A 252 0.89 -1.17 -20.02
C GLY A 252 0.54 -2.27 -21.02
N ARG A 253 -0.08 -1.90 -22.13
CA ARG A 253 -0.42 -2.81 -23.22
C ARG A 253 0.79 -3.01 -24.13
N ALA A 254 1.20 -4.26 -24.27
CA ALA A 254 2.30 -4.63 -25.15
C ALA A 254 1.90 -5.81 -26.06
N LYS A 255 2.39 -5.80 -27.29
CA LYS A 255 2.20 -6.87 -28.28
C LYS A 255 3.54 -7.41 -28.72
N ILE A 256 3.58 -8.68 -29.10
CA ILE A 256 4.75 -9.33 -29.70
C ILE A 256 4.45 -9.48 -31.19
N GLU A 257 5.26 -8.89 -32.03
CA GLU A 257 5.12 -8.94 -33.48
C GLU A 257 6.47 -9.17 -34.16
N ASP A 258 6.47 -9.85 -35.30
CA ASP A 258 7.64 -10.06 -36.10
C ASP A 258 7.77 -8.98 -37.19
N ILE A 259 8.74 -8.08 -37.03
CA ILE A 259 9.03 -7.00 -37.97
C ILE A 259 10.35 -7.28 -38.68
N LYS A 260 10.33 -7.36 -39.99
CA LYS A 260 11.54 -7.56 -40.84
C LYS A 260 12.43 -8.72 -40.39
N ASN A 261 11.85 -9.89 -40.08
CA ASN A 261 12.53 -11.10 -39.62
C ASN A 261 13.17 -10.97 -38.21
N ARG A 262 12.67 -10.06 -37.37
CA ARG A 262 13.05 -9.94 -35.98
C ARG A 262 11.79 -9.89 -35.12
N THR A 263 11.81 -10.59 -34.04
CA THR A 263 10.75 -10.51 -33.03
C THR A 263 10.90 -9.22 -32.24
N CYS A 264 9.84 -8.43 -32.18
CA CYS A 264 9.76 -7.15 -31.50
C CYS A 264 8.66 -7.16 -30.44
N ILE A 265 8.91 -6.49 -29.34
CA ILE A 265 7.88 -6.14 -28.36
C ILE A 265 7.48 -4.69 -28.66
N ILE A 266 6.21 -4.46 -28.95
CA ILE A 266 5.64 -3.14 -29.23
C ILE A 266 4.76 -2.76 -28.03
N ILE A 267 5.12 -1.65 -27.37
CA ILE A 267 4.32 -1.09 -26.28
C ILE A 267 3.43 0.00 -26.89
N GLU A 268 2.11 -0.18 -26.77
CA GLU A 268 1.08 0.72 -27.31
C GLU A 268 0.46 1.61 -26.24
N GLU A 269 0.43 1.17 -24.98
CA GLU A 269 -0.08 1.92 -23.85
C GLU A 269 0.86 1.79 -22.66
N ILE A 270 1.04 2.87 -21.91
CA ILE A 270 1.84 2.89 -20.67
C ILE A 270 0.93 3.13 -19.45
N PRO A 271 1.30 2.66 -18.26
CA PRO A 271 0.52 2.92 -17.06
C PRO A 271 0.34 4.41 -16.79
N TYR A 272 -0.81 4.78 -16.23
CA TYR A 272 -1.16 6.15 -15.89
C TYR A 272 -0.11 6.82 -15.00
N MET A 273 0.23 8.08 -15.28
CA MET A 273 1.25 8.90 -14.60
C MET A 273 2.71 8.40 -14.80
N VAL A 274 2.96 7.45 -15.66
CA VAL A 274 4.32 7.03 -16.03
C VAL A 274 4.86 7.94 -17.13
N ASN A 275 6.10 8.41 -16.95
CA ASN A 275 6.81 9.19 -17.94
C ASN A 275 7.42 8.26 -19.01
N LYS A 276 7.04 8.43 -20.28
CA LYS A 276 7.44 7.57 -21.40
C LYS A 276 8.95 7.58 -21.62
N LYS A 277 9.58 8.74 -21.69
CA LYS A 277 11.02 8.91 -21.89
C LYS A 277 11.82 8.23 -20.78
N ARG A 278 11.44 8.46 -19.53
CA ARG A 278 12.11 7.83 -18.38
C ARG A 278 11.93 6.31 -18.34
N LEU A 279 10.78 5.80 -18.79
CA LEU A 279 10.57 4.36 -18.97
C LEU A 279 11.54 3.78 -19.99
N ILE A 280 11.71 4.43 -21.15
CA ILE A 280 12.64 4.00 -22.22
C ILE A 280 14.08 4.02 -21.70
N GLU A 281 14.51 5.08 -21.02
CA GLU A 281 15.83 5.20 -20.41
C GLU A 281 16.09 4.06 -19.40
N ASN A 282 15.14 3.78 -18.50
CA ASN A 282 15.25 2.68 -17.54
C ASN A 282 15.36 1.31 -18.23
N ILE A 283 14.61 1.06 -19.30
CA ILE A 283 14.69 -0.20 -20.04
C ILE A 283 16.09 -0.31 -20.68
N ALA A 284 16.62 0.75 -21.24
CA ALA A 284 17.94 0.78 -21.86
C ALA A 284 19.07 0.51 -20.83
N ASP A 285 18.97 1.11 -19.64
CA ASP A 285 19.94 0.89 -18.55
C ASP A 285 19.89 -0.55 -18.04
N LEU A 286 18.70 -1.13 -17.83
CA LEU A 286 18.55 -2.54 -17.44
C LEU A 286 19.09 -3.51 -18.49
N ALA A 287 18.96 -3.19 -19.78
CA ALA A 287 19.54 -3.97 -20.87
C ALA A 287 21.08 -3.87 -20.89
N LYS A 288 21.64 -2.68 -20.66
CA LYS A 288 23.08 -2.42 -20.57
C LYS A 288 23.71 -3.13 -19.38
N ASP A 289 23.03 -3.11 -18.23
CA ASP A 289 23.45 -3.77 -17.00
C ASP A 289 23.24 -5.30 -17.02
N LYS A 290 22.71 -5.85 -18.13
CA LYS A 290 22.39 -7.26 -18.34
C LYS A 290 21.40 -7.83 -17.30
N ARG A 291 20.59 -6.98 -16.69
CA ARG A 291 19.50 -7.43 -15.82
C ARG A 291 18.30 -7.91 -16.64
N ILE A 292 18.11 -7.35 -17.83
CA ILE A 292 17.21 -7.86 -18.86
C ILE A 292 18.07 -8.19 -20.08
N ASP A 293 18.35 -9.48 -20.31
CA ASP A 293 19.03 -9.91 -21.52
C ASP A 293 18.02 -10.15 -22.65
N GLY A 294 18.52 -10.18 -23.88
CA GLY A 294 17.69 -10.43 -25.06
C GLY A 294 17.24 -9.19 -25.83
N ILE A 295 17.43 -8.00 -25.31
CA ILE A 295 17.15 -6.74 -26.03
C ILE A 295 18.29 -6.41 -26.99
N HIS A 296 17.95 -6.09 -28.27
CA HIS A 296 18.90 -5.66 -29.27
C HIS A 296 18.92 -4.14 -29.44
N THR A 297 17.76 -3.53 -29.63
CA THR A 297 17.62 -2.05 -29.72
C THR A 297 16.24 -1.61 -29.27
N ILE A 298 16.13 -0.35 -28.86
CA ILE A 298 14.89 0.28 -28.43
C ILE A 298 14.69 1.54 -29.29
N ARG A 299 13.48 1.72 -29.81
CA ARG A 299 13.12 2.91 -30.59
C ARG A 299 11.79 3.45 -30.09
N ASP A 300 11.68 4.75 -30.04
CA ASP A 300 10.42 5.47 -29.89
C ASP A 300 9.92 5.83 -31.30
N GLU A 301 8.78 5.27 -31.66
CA GLU A 301 8.09 5.50 -32.95
C GLU A 301 6.74 6.18 -32.73
N SER A 302 6.55 6.84 -31.54
CA SER A 302 5.33 7.58 -31.24
C SER A 302 5.14 8.75 -32.19
N ASP A 303 3.93 8.94 -32.68
CA ASP A 303 3.54 10.03 -33.60
C ASP A 303 2.14 10.58 -33.23
N LYS A 304 1.53 11.37 -34.11
CA LYS A 304 0.21 11.97 -33.91
C LYS A 304 -0.94 10.96 -33.95
N ASP A 305 -0.73 9.83 -34.62
CA ASP A 305 -1.73 8.77 -34.76
C ASP A 305 -1.58 7.72 -33.64
N HIS A 306 -0.38 7.66 -33.05
CA HIS A 306 -0.02 6.74 -31.98
C HIS A 306 0.74 7.49 -30.88
N ASP A 307 0.05 7.94 -29.84
CA ASP A 307 0.62 8.68 -28.72
C ASP A 307 1.75 7.91 -28.02
N VAL A 308 1.65 6.59 -28.01
CA VAL A 308 2.66 5.67 -27.49
C VAL A 308 2.90 4.54 -28.48
N ARG A 309 4.14 4.47 -29.00
CA ARG A 309 4.62 3.37 -29.81
C ARG A 309 6.10 3.13 -29.55
N ILE A 310 6.41 2.34 -28.54
CA ILE A 310 7.79 1.98 -28.20
C ILE A 310 8.09 0.58 -28.78
N VAL A 311 9.08 0.51 -29.68
CA VAL A 311 9.47 -0.73 -30.34
C VAL A 311 10.79 -1.24 -29.76
N ILE A 312 10.75 -2.43 -29.15
CA ILE A 312 11.90 -3.13 -28.56
C ILE A 312 12.22 -4.32 -29.45
N GLU A 313 13.30 -4.23 -30.23
CA GLU A 313 13.78 -5.34 -31.04
C GLU A 313 14.57 -6.34 -30.17
N LEU A 314 14.31 -7.61 -30.34
CA LEU A 314 14.95 -8.67 -29.60
C LEU A 314 16.14 -9.29 -30.37
N LYS A 315 17.07 -9.89 -29.63
CA LYS A 315 18.12 -10.75 -30.19
C LYS A 315 17.47 -12.05 -30.69
N LYS A 316 18.13 -12.70 -31.67
CA LYS A 316 17.59 -13.91 -32.34
C LYS A 316 17.30 -15.07 -31.38
N ASP A 317 18.05 -15.16 -30.29
CA ASP A 317 17.98 -16.27 -29.33
C ASP A 317 17.10 -15.90 -28.10
N ALA A 318 16.47 -14.75 -28.12
CA ALA A 318 15.65 -14.26 -27.00
C ALA A 318 14.22 -14.79 -27.09
N ILE A 319 13.68 -15.26 -25.98
CA ILE A 319 12.27 -15.62 -25.86
C ILE A 319 11.48 -14.37 -25.49
N ALA A 320 10.68 -13.85 -26.43
CA ALA A 320 9.95 -12.58 -26.28
C ALA A 320 9.09 -12.53 -25.01
N GLN A 321 8.39 -13.61 -24.67
CA GLN A 321 7.54 -13.67 -23.48
C GLN A 321 8.35 -13.52 -22.18
N VAL A 322 9.54 -14.09 -22.11
CA VAL A 322 10.42 -13.97 -20.95
C VAL A 322 10.92 -12.54 -20.79
N VAL A 323 11.34 -11.92 -21.89
CA VAL A 323 11.77 -10.51 -21.88
C VAL A 323 10.61 -9.60 -21.48
N LEU A 324 9.41 -9.82 -22.01
CA LEU A 324 8.21 -9.04 -21.66
C LEU A 324 7.86 -9.19 -20.16
N ASN A 325 7.96 -10.40 -19.61
CA ASN A 325 7.74 -10.62 -18.18
C ASN A 325 8.79 -9.88 -17.31
N HIS A 326 10.05 -9.87 -17.73
CA HIS A 326 11.09 -9.09 -17.06
C HIS A 326 10.83 -7.57 -17.15
N LEU A 327 10.32 -7.08 -18.29
CA LEU A 327 9.92 -5.68 -18.43
C LEU A 327 8.82 -5.31 -17.42
N TYR A 328 7.80 -6.15 -17.25
CA TYR A 328 6.76 -5.96 -16.24
C TYR A 328 7.29 -6.02 -14.80
N GLN A 329 8.29 -6.86 -14.55
CA GLN A 329 8.83 -7.05 -13.20
C GLN A 329 9.79 -5.95 -12.77
N TYR A 330 10.63 -5.45 -13.69
CA TYR A 330 11.75 -4.56 -13.35
C TYR A 330 11.55 -3.11 -13.78
N THR A 331 10.48 -2.80 -14.51
CA THR A 331 10.22 -1.45 -15.00
C THR A 331 8.81 -0.95 -14.61
N GLN A 332 8.57 0.34 -14.83
CA GLN A 332 7.25 0.94 -14.65
C GLN A 332 6.24 0.59 -15.77
N LEU A 333 6.55 -0.37 -16.65
CA LEU A 333 5.57 -0.93 -17.58
C LEU A 333 4.43 -1.66 -16.84
N GLN A 334 4.69 -2.10 -15.62
CA GLN A 334 3.68 -2.47 -14.63
C GLN A 334 3.94 -1.69 -13.36
N ASP A 335 2.93 -1.01 -12.85
CA ASP A 335 3.02 -0.22 -11.61
C ASP A 335 1.79 -0.46 -10.72
N THR A 336 1.92 -0.11 -9.45
CA THR A 336 0.85 -0.24 -8.46
C THR A 336 0.29 1.12 -8.10
N VAL A 337 -0.96 1.35 -8.44
CA VAL A 337 -1.72 2.53 -8.05
C VAL A 337 -2.34 2.31 -6.68
N GLY A 338 -1.85 3.05 -5.68
CA GLY A 338 -2.45 3.05 -4.34
C GLY A 338 -3.68 3.95 -4.32
N VAL A 339 -4.86 3.39 -4.13
CA VAL A 339 -6.12 4.15 -4.05
C VAL A 339 -6.38 4.62 -2.64
N ILE A 340 -6.63 5.91 -2.47
CA ILE A 340 -7.05 6.55 -1.21
C ILE A 340 -8.18 7.52 -1.54
N MET A 341 -9.41 7.12 -1.24
CA MET A 341 -10.62 7.87 -1.57
C MET A 341 -10.95 8.89 -0.46
N LEU A 342 -10.02 9.83 -0.25
CA LEU A 342 -10.13 10.90 0.75
C LEU A 342 -10.65 12.18 0.09
N ALA A 343 -11.74 12.75 0.60
CA ALA A 343 -12.30 14.02 0.14
C ALA A 343 -12.85 14.83 1.30
N LEU A 344 -13.13 16.11 1.05
CA LEU A 344 -13.79 16.99 2.03
C LEU A 344 -15.31 16.78 1.96
N VAL A 345 -15.90 16.45 3.10
CA VAL A 345 -17.35 16.39 3.31
C VAL A 345 -17.71 17.46 4.32
N LYS A 346 -18.40 18.51 3.89
CA LYS A 346 -18.75 19.67 4.73
C LYS A 346 -17.53 20.29 5.45
N GLY A 347 -16.38 20.33 4.75
CA GLY A 347 -15.13 20.88 5.27
C GLY A 347 -14.28 19.92 6.11
N GLU A 348 -14.73 18.69 6.38
CA GLU A 348 -14.00 17.67 7.11
C GLU A 348 -13.38 16.62 6.17
N PRO A 349 -12.10 16.26 6.30
CA PRO A 349 -11.49 15.20 5.49
C PRO A 349 -11.99 13.84 5.92
N LYS A 350 -12.60 13.08 5.00
CA LYS A 350 -13.13 11.72 5.24
C LYS A 350 -12.70 10.77 4.15
N ILE A 351 -12.33 9.54 4.56
CA ILE A 351 -12.13 8.43 3.62
C ILE A 351 -13.50 7.82 3.37
N LEU A 352 -13.91 7.79 2.11
CA LEU A 352 -15.25 7.41 1.69
C LEU A 352 -15.20 6.10 0.90
N SER A 353 -16.20 5.25 1.09
CA SER A 353 -16.49 4.14 0.18
C SER A 353 -17.12 4.68 -1.12
N LEU A 354 -17.16 3.85 -2.17
CA LEU A 354 -17.81 4.22 -3.44
C LEU A 354 -19.28 4.66 -3.21
N LYS A 355 -20.04 3.87 -2.45
CA LYS A 355 -21.45 4.18 -2.15
C LYS A 355 -21.59 5.52 -1.45
N GLN A 356 -20.73 5.81 -0.46
CA GLN A 356 -20.78 7.09 0.25
C GLN A 356 -20.48 8.27 -0.67
N MET A 357 -19.49 8.16 -1.58
CA MET A 357 -19.21 9.23 -2.55
C MET A 357 -20.40 9.52 -3.47
N LEU A 358 -21.04 8.47 -3.97
CA LEU A 358 -22.23 8.61 -4.81
C LEU A 358 -23.41 9.20 -4.03
N THR A 359 -23.59 8.80 -2.77
CA THR A 359 -24.66 9.35 -1.91
C THR A 359 -24.46 10.85 -1.65
N GLU A 360 -23.24 11.27 -1.25
CA GLU A 360 -22.93 12.69 -1.03
C GLU A 360 -23.14 13.54 -2.30
N TYR A 361 -22.82 12.99 -3.46
CA TYR A 361 -23.10 13.64 -4.75
C TYR A 361 -24.60 13.77 -5.02
N ILE A 362 -25.40 12.71 -4.79
CA ILE A 362 -26.86 12.72 -4.99
C ILE A 362 -27.50 13.76 -4.05
N ASP A 363 -27.13 13.73 -2.77
CA ASP A 363 -27.65 14.67 -1.78
C ASP A 363 -27.36 16.13 -2.17
N PHE A 364 -26.16 16.38 -2.67
CA PHE A 364 -25.79 17.70 -3.19
C PHE A 364 -26.62 18.10 -4.42
N GLN A 365 -26.84 17.16 -5.37
CA GLN A 365 -27.69 17.45 -6.54
C GLN A 365 -29.13 17.73 -6.16
N VAL A 366 -29.67 17.05 -5.15
CA VAL A 366 -31.00 17.33 -4.61
C VAL A 366 -31.06 18.77 -4.08
N GLU A 367 -30.03 19.22 -3.38
CA GLU A 367 -29.96 20.62 -2.88
C GLU A 367 -29.89 21.60 -4.04
N VAL A 368 -29.01 21.36 -5.03
CA VAL A 368 -28.88 22.23 -6.22
C VAL A 368 -30.20 22.35 -6.97
N ILE A 369 -30.91 21.26 -7.23
CA ILE A 369 -32.19 21.27 -7.95
C ILE A 369 -33.28 22.02 -7.14
N ARG A 370 -33.35 21.77 -5.83
CA ARG A 370 -34.32 22.46 -4.98
C ARG A 370 -34.05 23.97 -4.94
N ARG A 371 -32.83 24.41 -4.79
CA ARG A 371 -32.47 25.84 -4.79
C ARG A 371 -32.74 26.48 -6.15
N ARG A 372 -32.35 25.82 -7.25
CA ARG A 372 -32.68 26.25 -8.60
C ARG A 372 -34.17 26.39 -8.83
N THR A 373 -34.93 25.38 -8.47
CA THR A 373 -36.38 25.35 -8.64
C THR A 373 -37.06 26.44 -7.81
N LYS A 374 -36.58 26.69 -6.59
CA LYS A 374 -37.07 27.77 -5.74
C LYS A 374 -36.79 29.15 -6.37
N PHE A 375 -35.56 29.36 -6.86
CA PHE A 375 -35.19 30.60 -7.54
C PHE A 375 -36.08 30.86 -8.78
N ASP A 376 -36.27 29.81 -9.61
CA ASP A 376 -37.12 29.93 -10.80
C ASP A 376 -38.60 30.12 -10.41
N LEU A 377 -39.08 29.55 -9.31
CA LEU A 377 -40.43 29.74 -8.76
C LEU A 377 -40.62 31.20 -8.28
N ASP A 378 -39.70 31.67 -7.46
CA ASP A 378 -39.75 33.06 -6.93
C ASP A 378 -39.76 34.09 -8.07
N LYS A 379 -38.93 33.87 -9.08
CA LYS A 379 -38.89 34.71 -10.28
C LYS A 379 -40.18 34.63 -11.11
N ALA A 380 -40.74 33.42 -11.30
CA ALA A 380 -41.98 33.23 -12.01
C ALA A 380 -43.18 33.87 -11.27
N GLN A 381 -43.23 33.67 -9.95
CA GLN A 381 -44.26 34.32 -9.10
C GLN A 381 -44.17 35.87 -9.12
N ALA A 382 -42.94 36.40 -9.02
CA ALA A 382 -42.75 37.85 -9.12
C ALA A 382 -43.21 38.41 -10.50
N ARG A 383 -42.97 37.69 -11.58
CA ARG A 383 -43.41 38.07 -12.92
C ARG A 383 -44.92 37.95 -13.09
N ALA A 384 -45.51 36.82 -12.64
CA ALA A 384 -46.94 36.58 -12.67
C ALA A 384 -47.70 37.66 -11.88
N HIS A 385 -47.20 38.01 -10.68
CA HIS A 385 -47.75 39.05 -9.86
C HIS A 385 -47.82 40.42 -10.59
N ILE A 386 -46.79 40.80 -11.34
CA ILE A 386 -46.79 42.00 -12.16
C ILE A 386 -47.83 41.91 -13.28
N LEU A 387 -47.88 40.76 -13.97
CA LEU A 387 -48.83 40.54 -15.08
C LEU A 387 -50.30 40.57 -14.61
N GLU A 388 -50.59 39.96 -13.44
CA GLU A 388 -51.93 40.04 -12.82
C GLU A 388 -52.37 41.50 -12.64
N GLY A 389 -51.47 42.39 -12.15
CA GLY A 389 -51.75 43.80 -12.07
C GLY A 389 -52.02 44.47 -13.43
N MET A 390 -51.23 44.04 -14.47
CA MET A 390 -51.43 44.52 -15.85
C MET A 390 -52.78 44.09 -16.46
N VAL A 391 -53.23 42.88 -16.16
CA VAL A 391 -54.56 42.37 -16.60
C VAL A 391 -55.65 43.20 -15.98
N ILE A 392 -55.60 43.49 -14.66
CA ILE A 392 -56.55 44.36 -13.97
C ILE A 392 -56.58 45.77 -14.59
N ALA A 393 -55.38 46.30 -14.94
CA ALA A 393 -55.26 47.57 -15.59
C ALA A 393 -55.86 47.57 -17.00
N ALA A 394 -55.67 46.54 -17.79
CA ALA A 394 -56.19 46.37 -19.14
C ALA A 394 -57.72 46.16 -19.15
N GLU A 395 -58.29 45.56 -18.14
CA GLU A 395 -59.73 45.43 -17.98
C GLU A 395 -60.43 46.76 -17.61
N ASN A 396 -59.72 47.62 -16.91
CA ASN A 396 -60.23 48.88 -16.42
C ASN A 396 -59.50 50.08 -17.04
N ILE A 397 -59.16 49.98 -18.33
CA ILE A 397 -58.29 50.92 -19.06
C ILE A 397 -58.71 52.36 -18.99
N GLU A 398 -60.04 52.66 -19.15
CA GLU A 398 -60.59 54.00 -19.12
C GLU A 398 -60.34 54.69 -17.76
N GLU A 399 -60.50 53.98 -16.69
CA GLU A 399 -60.28 54.45 -15.35
C GLU A 399 -58.80 54.68 -15.02
N VAL A 400 -57.95 53.76 -15.46
CA VAL A 400 -56.51 53.95 -15.34
C VAL A 400 -56.01 55.17 -16.08
N ILE A 401 -56.50 55.37 -17.34
CA ILE A 401 -56.13 56.58 -18.13
C ILE A 401 -56.65 57.83 -17.40
N ARG A 402 -57.84 57.75 -16.82
CA ARG A 402 -58.43 58.92 -16.08
C ARG A 402 -57.55 59.26 -14.87
N ILE A 403 -57.12 58.22 -14.07
CA ILE A 403 -56.26 58.47 -12.90
C ILE A 403 -54.93 59.06 -13.36
N CYS A 404 -54.28 58.52 -14.40
CA CYS A 404 -53.05 59.07 -14.93
C CYS A 404 -53.10 60.47 -15.41
N ARG A 405 -54.23 60.87 -16.01
CA ARG A 405 -54.48 62.28 -16.50
C ARG A 405 -54.81 63.28 -15.41
N THR A 406 -55.35 62.82 -14.28
CA THR A 406 -55.79 63.70 -13.19
C THR A 406 -54.82 63.78 -12.02
N SER A 407 -53.71 63.03 -12.07
CA SER A 407 -52.65 63.01 -11.06
C SER A 407 -51.53 63.99 -11.44
N GLU A 408 -50.89 64.59 -10.47
CA GLU A 408 -49.80 65.55 -10.65
C GLU A 408 -48.46 64.98 -10.86
N ASN A 409 -48.24 63.78 -10.31
CA ASN A 409 -46.97 63.09 -10.34
C ASN A 409 -47.15 61.56 -10.26
N ILE A 410 -46.05 60.81 -10.55
CA ILE A 410 -46.03 59.33 -10.56
C ILE A 410 -46.36 58.70 -9.20
N THR A 411 -45.96 59.36 -8.12
CA THR A 411 -46.26 58.92 -6.74
C THR A 411 -47.72 58.90 -6.46
N GLU A 412 -48.45 60.02 -6.86
CA GLU A 412 -49.87 60.12 -6.75
C GLU A 412 -50.64 59.11 -7.63
N ILE A 413 -50.15 58.87 -8.87
CA ILE A 413 -50.69 57.81 -9.75
C ILE A 413 -50.64 56.47 -9.02
N LYS A 414 -49.49 56.09 -8.48
CA LYS A 414 -49.30 54.80 -7.76
C LYS A 414 -50.25 54.67 -6.57
N GLN A 415 -50.36 55.77 -5.71
CA GLN A 415 -51.26 55.77 -4.54
C GLN A 415 -52.72 55.60 -4.92
N ARG A 416 -53.18 56.28 -5.98
CA ARG A 416 -54.54 56.16 -6.46
C ARG A 416 -54.87 54.82 -7.10
N LEU A 417 -53.92 54.25 -7.86
CA LEU A 417 -54.07 52.96 -8.45
C LEU A 417 -54.15 51.88 -7.36
N MET A 418 -53.26 51.95 -6.33
CA MET A 418 -53.29 51.05 -5.16
C MET A 418 -54.60 51.12 -4.41
N ALA A 419 -55.07 52.35 -4.11
CA ALA A 419 -56.33 52.57 -3.40
C ALA A 419 -57.59 52.14 -4.16
N ARG A 420 -57.63 52.34 -5.47
CA ARG A 420 -58.76 51.97 -6.32
C ARG A 420 -58.91 50.49 -6.67
N PHE A 421 -57.76 49.81 -6.99
CA PHE A 421 -57.80 48.49 -7.49
C PHE A 421 -57.18 47.46 -6.52
N SER A 422 -56.82 47.86 -5.30
CA SER A 422 -56.21 47.05 -4.25
C SER A 422 -54.88 46.44 -4.75
N LEU A 423 -54.11 47.14 -5.60
CA LEU A 423 -52.82 46.69 -6.17
C LEU A 423 -51.71 46.89 -5.16
N THR A 424 -50.68 46.08 -5.32
CA THR A 424 -49.43 46.30 -4.60
C THR A 424 -48.61 47.44 -5.22
N GLU A 425 -47.67 47.99 -4.49
CA GLU A 425 -46.80 49.07 -4.97
C GLU A 425 -46.05 48.66 -6.26
N ILE A 426 -45.56 47.39 -6.32
CA ILE A 426 -44.85 46.83 -7.49
C ILE A 426 -45.78 46.79 -8.72
N GLN A 427 -47.03 46.36 -8.54
CA GLN A 427 -48.04 46.33 -9.60
C GLN A 427 -48.37 47.74 -10.06
N ALA A 428 -48.61 48.65 -9.14
CA ALA A 428 -48.93 50.06 -9.45
C ALA A 428 -47.75 50.77 -10.17
N ASP A 429 -46.52 50.47 -9.81
CA ASP A 429 -45.32 50.97 -10.51
C ASP A 429 -45.23 50.45 -11.94
N ALA A 430 -45.45 49.16 -12.15
CA ALA A 430 -45.46 48.55 -13.47
C ALA A 430 -46.55 49.13 -14.39
N ILE A 431 -47.74 49.41 -13.84
CA ILE A 431 -48.85 50.06 -14.55
C ILE A 431 -48.51 51.52 -14.87
N ALA A 432 -47.95 52.26 -13.92
CA ALA A 432 -47.57 53.68 -14.14
C ALA A 432 -46.45 53.83 -15.20
N GLN A 433 -45.60 52.82 -15.39
CA GLN A 433 -44.54 52.81 -16.43
C GLN A 433 -44.97 52.13 -17.75
N MET A 434 -46.25 51.68 -17.81
CA MET A 434 -46.77 50.99 -19.02
C MET A 434 -46.82 51.93 -20.22
N ARG A 435 -46.43 51.42 -21.36
CA ARG A 435 -46.43 52.16 -22.62
C ARG A 435 -47.82 52.09 -23.28
N MET A 436 -48.29 53.20 -23.93
CA MET A 436 -49.59 53.24 -24.57
C MET A 436 -49.91 52.11 -25.54
N TYR A 437 -48.91 51.58 -26.29
CA TYR A 437 -49.14 50.46 -27.23
C TYR A 437 -49.47 49.16 -26.56
N GLN A 438 -49.05 48.95 -25.33
CA GLN A 438 -49.31 47.73 -24.53
C GLN A 438 -50.78 47.62 -24.13
N LEU A 439 -51.56 48.65 -24.35
CA LEU A 439 -52.98 48.68 -24.09
C LEU A 439 -53.83 48.14 -25.26
N SER A 440 -53.18 47.75 -26.38
CA SER A 440 -53.90 47.17 -27.51
C SER A 440 -54.45 45.76 -27.26
N ASN A 441 -55.57 45.40 -27.89
CA ASN A 441 -56.17 44.08 -27.71
C ASN A 441 -55.21 42.90 -28.10
N MET A 442 -54.25 43.14 -28.98
CA MET A 442 -53.27 42.16 -29.39
C MET A 442 -52.25 41.93 -28.32
N GLU A 443 -51.77 42.98 -27.62
CA GLU A 443 -50.82 42.89 -26.49
C GLU A 443 -51.52 42.33 -25.24
N ARG A 444 -52.81 42.66 -25.02
CA ARG A 444 -53.62 42.07 -23.94
C ARG A 444 -53.61 40.56 -24.02
N LYS A 445 -53.91 39.99 -25.22
CA LYS A 445 -53.91 38.54 -25.41
C LYS A 445 -52.50 37.94 -25.11
N LYS A 446 -51.39 38.60 -25.47
CA LYS A 446 -50.06 38.14 -25.13
C LYS A 446 -49.82 38.12 -23.62
N ILE A 447 -50.32 39.11 -22.88
CA ILE A 447 -50.21 39.18 -21.41
C ILE A 447 -50.99 38.02 -20.77
N ASP A 448 -52.19 37.73 -21.26
CA ASP A 448 -53.04 36.63 -20.79
C ASP A 448 -52.38 35.28 -21.09
N ASP A 449 -51.84 35.12 -22.31
CA ASP A 449 -51.14 33.89 -22.71
C ASP A 449 -49.83 33.67 -21.88
N GLU A 450 -49.00 34.74 -21.65
CA GLU A 450 -47.82 34.71 -20.79
C GLU A 450 -48.17 34.38 -19.33
N LEU A 451 -49.29 34.95 -18.81
CA LEU A 451 -49.76 34.67 -17.45
C LEU A 451 -50.19 33.19 -17.28
N ALA A 452 -50.89 32.66 -18.29
CA ALA A 452 -51.31 31.27 -18.30
C ALA A 452 -50.12 30.32 -18.31
N GLU A 453 -49.11 30.58 -19.16
CA GLU A 453 -47.85 29.82 -19.19
C GLU A 453 -47.09 29.86 -17.87
N LEU A 454 -46.99 31.09 -17.26
CA LEU A 454 -46.32 31.26 -15.97
C LEU A 454 -47.06 30.53 -14.84
N ASN A 455 -48.39 30.57 -14.81
CA ASN A 455 -49.18 29.86 -13.81
C ASN A 455 -49.03 28.33 -13.94
N ALA A 456 -48.98 27.81 -15.17
CA ALA A 456 -48.67 26.39 -15.41
C ALA A 456 -47.28 26.04 -14.91
N LYS A 457 -46.28 26.92 -15.18
CA LYS A 457 -44.88 26.73 -14.72
C LYS A 457 -44.80 26.83 -13.20
N ILE A 458 -45.47 27.79 -12.55
CA ILE A 458 -45.48 27.93 -11.09
C ILE A 458 -46.07 26.68 -10.46
N LYS A 459 -47.17 26.13 -11.03
CA LYS A 459 -47.74 24.87 -10.54
C LYS A 459 -46.72 23.70 -10.64
N ASP A 460 -46.08 23.52 -11.78
CA ASP A 460 -45.07 22.47 -11.98
C ASP A 460 -43.89 22.61 -11.04
N LEU A 461 -43.30 23.83 -10.90
CA LEU A 461 -42.20 24.10 -9.98
C LEU A 461 -42.58 23.85 -8.50
N THR A 462 -43.83 24.16 -8.14
CA THR A 462 -44.33 23.89 -6.78
C THR A 462 -44.50 22.40 -6.52
N GLU A 463 -45.00 21.65 -7.52
CA GLU A 463 -45.07 20.17 -7.45
C GLU A 463 -43.71 19.54 -7.35
N ILE A 464 -42.67 20.04 -8.07
CA ILE A 464 -41.28 19.55 -7.97
C ILE A 464 -40.75 19.76 -6.56
N LEU A 465 -40.95 20.95 -5.96
CA LEU A 465 -40.48 21.24 -4.59
C LEU A 465 -41.17 20.38 -3.54
N ALA A 466 -42.43 19.97 -3.77
CA ALA A 466 -43.22 19.16 -2.85
C ALA A 466 -42.84 17.67 -2.90
N SER A 467 -42.31 17.15 -4.04
CA SER A 467 -42.01 15.74 -4.24
C SER A 467 -40.52 15.49 -4.37
N HIS A 468 -39.96 14.73 -3.41
CA HIS A 468 -38.56 14.29 -3.49
C HIS A 468 -38.35 13.35 -4.71
N GLU A 469 -39.31 12.51 -5.06
CA GLU A 469 -39.23 11.59 -6.18
C GLU A 469 -39.08 12.33 -7.52
N ARG A 470 -39.82 13.41 -7.73
CA ARG A 470 -39.69 14.25 -8.92
C ARG A 470 -38.33 14.93 -9.02
N VAL A 471 -37.75 15.35 -7.89
CA VAL A 471 -36.38 15.89 -7.86
C VAL A 471 -35.37 14.82 -8.31
N LEU A 472 -35.48 13.59 -7.82
CA LEU A 472 -34.63 12.47 -8.22
C LEU A 472 -34.80 12.10 -9.70
N GLU A 473 -36.04 12.14 -10.22
CA GLU A 473 -36.31 11.94 -11.65
C GLU A 473 -35.62 13.00 -12.52
N ILE A 474 -35.65 14.27 -12.10
CA ILE A 474 -34.94 15.35 -12.82
C ILE A 474 -33.43 15.08 -12.84
N ILE A 475 -32.84 14.66 -11.70
CA ILE A 475 -31.43 14.29 -11.63
C ILE A 475 -31.11 13.17 -12.61
N CYS A 476 -31.93 12.11 -12.66
CA CYS A 476 -31.76 11.02 -13.59
C CYS A 476 -31.81 11.46 -15.05
N ASN A 477 -32.74 12.33 -15.40
CA ASN A 477 -32.90 12.84 -16.76
C ASN A 477 -31.73 13.74 -17.18
N GLU A 478 -31.25 14.62 -16.30
CA GLU A 478 -30.08 15.47 -16.57
C GLU A 478 -28.81 14.63 -16.71
N LEU A 479 -28.63 13.62 -15.87
CA LEU A 479 -27.50 12.71 -15.98
C LEU A 479 -27.54 11.90 -17.28
N GLU A 480 -28.71 11.47 -17.72
CA GLU A 480 -28.88 10.75 -18.99
C GLU A 480 -28.58 11.66 -20.19
N GLU A 481 -28.92 12.95 -20.11
CA GLU A 481 -28.53 13.94 -21.12
C GLU A 481 -27.00 14.11 -21.18
N ILE A 482 -26.33 14.22 -20.04
CA ILE A 482 -24.86 14.29 -19.93
C ILE A 482 -24.23 13.02 -20.50
N LYS A 483 -24.73 11.84 -20.15
CA LYS A 483 -24.28 10.54 -20.66
C LYS A 483 -24.38 10.49 -22.19
N ARG A 484 -25.50 10.90 -22.76
CA ARG A 484 -25.71 10.93 -24.21
C ARG A 484 -24.75 11.90 -24.92
N LYS A 485 -24.41 13.02 -24.26
CA LYS A 485 -23.57 14.10 -24.85
C LYS A 485 -22.08 13.80 -24.80
N TYR A 486 -21.59 13.15 -23.73
CA TYR A 486 -20.17 12.96 -23.44
C TYR A 486 -19.76 11.51 -23.18
N GLY A 487 -20.70 10.58 -23.15
CA GLY A 487 -20.41 9.16 -22.88
C GLY A 487 -19.54 8.57 -23.99
N ASP A 488 -18.50 7.88 -23.57
CA ASP A 488 -17.56 7.15 -24.42
C ASP A 488 -17.31 5.74 -23.91
N GLU A 489 -16.57 4.95 -24.69
CA GLU A 489 -16.18 3.61 -24.31
C GLU A 489 -15.04 3.64 -23.28
N ARG A 490 -14.96 2.57 -22.47
CA ARG A 490 -13.88 2.35 -21.53
C ARG A 490 -12.55 2.18 -22.27
N ARG A 491 -11.51 2.88 -21.82
CA ARG A 491 -10.14 2.81 -22.35
C ARG A 491 -9.33 1.70 -21.68
N THR A 492 -9.44 1.59 -20.34
CA THR A 492 -8.68 0.62 -19.53
C THR A 492 -9.37 -0.72 -19.51
N SER A 493 -8.72 -1.79 -19.95
CA SER A 493 -9.24 -3.15 -19.81
C SER A 493 -9.00 -3.70 -18.41
N ILE A 494 -9.89 -4.61 -17.97
CA ILE A 494 -9.75 -5.32 -16.68
C ILE A 494 -9.65 -6.80 -17.00
N GLU A 495 -8.48 -7.36 -16.78
CA GLU A 495 -8.28 -8.79 -16.91
C GLU A 495 -8.61 -9.48 -15.59
N ASN A 496 -9.51 -10.44 -15.67
CA ASN A 496 -9.67 -11.41 -14.60
C ASN A 496 -8.44 -12.31 -14.68
N VAL A 497 -7.50 -12.05 -13.83
CA VAL A 497 -6.52 -13.08 -13.53
C VAL A 497 -7.36 -14.21 -12.94
N SER A 498 -7.47 -15.32 -13.65
CA SER A 498 -8.17 -16.51 -13.22
C SER A 498 -7.46 -17.07 -11.99
N GLY A 499 -8.04 -16.84 -10.81
CA GLY A 499 -7.36 -16.85 -9.53
C GLY A 499 -6.45 -15.61 -9.43
N GLU A 500 -6.32 -14.98 -8.28
CA GLU A 500 -5.15 -14.13 -8.02
C GLU A 500 -3.92 -15.01 -8.27
N VAL A 501 -3.43 -15.00 -9.51
CA VAL A 501 -2.13 -15.59 -9.79
C VAL A 501 -1.15 -14.58 -9.23
N ASP A 502 -0.94 -14.67 -7.92
CA ASP A 502 0.30 -14.27 -7.34
C ASP A 502 1.39 -14.88 -8.23
N VAL A 503 2.52 -14.22 -8.40
CA VAL A 503 3.70 -14.84 -9.04
C VAL A 503 3.94 -16.22 -8.42
N GLU A 504 3.47 -16.42 -7.23
CA GLU A 504 3.41 -17.65 -6.44
C GLU A 504 2.62 -18.79 -7.13
N ASP A 505 1.46 -18.50 -7.75
CA ASP A 505 0.63 -19.53 -8.43
C ASP A 505 1.19 -19.98 -9.79
N LEU A 506 2.13 -19.24 -10.36
CA LEU A 506 2.84 -19.62 -11.60
C LEU A 506 4.07 -20.50 -11.32
N ILE A 507 4.47 -20.59 -10.05
CA ILE A 507 5.60 -21.41 -9.63
C ILE A 507 5.04 -22.77 -9.21
N PRO A 508 5.53 -23.88 -9.79
CA PRO A 508 5.06 -25.19 -9.38
C PRO A 508 5.36 -25.42 -7.89
N VAL A 509 4.38 -25.98 -7.17
CA VAL A 509 4.58 -26.42 -5.78
C VAL A 509 5.46 -27.65 -5.81
N GLU A 510 6.74 -27.47 -5.51
CA GLU A 510 7.76 -28.54 -5.51
C GLU A 510 8.53 -28.49 -4.21
N ASP A 511 8.88 -29.65 -3.71
CA ASP A 511 9.84 -29.74 -2.61
C ASP A 511 11.25 -29.48 -3.11
N CYS A 512 11.93 -28.57 -2.47
CA CYS A 512 13.29 -28.19 -2.80
C CYS A 512 14.19 -28.22 -1.57
N VAL A 513 15.46 -28.51 -1.80
CA VAL A 513 16.52 -28.46 -0.79
C VAL A 513 17.13 -27.07 -0.80
N VAL A 514 17.03 -26.38 0.31
CA VAL A 514 17.68 -25.07 0.53
C VAL A 514 18.98 -25.31 1.28
N THR A 515 20.09 -24.78 0.76
CA THR A 515 21.40 -24.88 1.37
C THR A 515 21.99 -23.49 1.58
N LEU A 516 22.55 -23.28 2.78
CA LEU A 516 23.30 -22.08 3.16
C LEU A 516 24.73 -22.46 3.53
N THR A 517 25.70 -21.75 2.99
CA THR A 517 27.11 -21.94 3.36
C THR A 517 27.54 -20.95 4.46
N ASN A 518 28.65 -21.26 5.15
CA ASN A 518 29.22 -20.44 6.23
C ASN A 518 29.62 -19.01 5.77
N ILE A 519 30.02 -18.87 4.51
CA ILE A 519 30.37 -17.56 3.91
C ILE A 519 29.13 -16.80 3.44
N GLY A 520 27.94 -17.45 3.50
CA GLY A 520 26.67 -16.81 3.19
C GLY A 520 26.17 -17.04 1.76
N TYR A 521 26.65 -18.07 1.04
CA TYR A 521 26.06 -18.47 -0.22
C TYR A 521 24.82 -19.34 -0.02
N ILE A 522 23.72 -18.99 -0.67
CA ILE A 522 22.46 -19.72 -0.58
C ILE A 522 21.99 -20.15 -1.97
N LYS A 523 21.41 -21.34 -2.04
CA LYS A 523 20.72 -21.85 -3.24
C LYS A 523 19.57 -22.77 -2.86
N ARG A 524 18.60 -22.92 -3.78
CA ARG A 524 17.61 -23.98 -3.74
C ARG A 524 17.84 -24.96 -4.90
N GLN A 525 17.45 -26.19 -4.70
CA GLN A 525 17.54 -27.25 -5.72
C GLN A 525 16.28 -28.11 -5.63
N PRO A 526 15.64 -28.45 -6.76
CA PRO A 526 14.54 -29.43 -6.75
C PRO A 526 15.01 -30.77 -6.14
N ILE A 527 14.14 -31.37 -5.32
CA ILE A 527 14.45 -32.66 -4.69
C ILE A 527 14.70 -33.78 -5.74
N SER A 528 14.06 -33.64 -6.92
CA SER A 528 14.18 -34.53 -8.05
C SER A 528 15.61 -34.62 -8.65
N GLU A 529 16.43 -33.59 -8.43
CA GLU A 529 17.84 -33.61 -8.83
C GLU A 529 18.72 -34.51 -7.94
N TYR A 530 18.26 -34.83 -6.72
CA TYR A 530 18.90 -35.78 -5.82
C TYR A 530 18.43 -37.20 -6.12
N LYS A 531 18.64 -37.65 -7.39
CA LYS A 531 18.32 -39.03 -7.79
C LYS A 531 19.06 -40.04 -6.92
N THR A 532 18.31 -41.00 -6.39
CA THR A 532 18.82 -42.20 -5.73
C THR A 532 19.87 -42.90 -6.63
N GLN A 533 21.10 -42.97 -6.18
CA GLN A 533 22.12 -43.74 -6.84
C GLN A 533 22.07 -45.20 -6.35
N LYS A 534 22.20 -46.18 -7.28
CA LYS A 534 22.29 -47.58 -6.92
C LYS A 534 23.63 -47.89 -6.23
N ARG A 535 23.67 -48.91 -5.35
CA ARG A 535 24.86 -49.39 -4.64
C ARG A 535 26.08 -49.46 -5.53
N GLY A 536 27.19 -48.80 -5.14
CA GLY A 536 28.48 -48.84 -5.84
C GLY A 536 28.84 -47.56 -6.62
N GLY A 537 28.05 -46.46 -6.50
CA GLY A 537 28.39 -45.17 -7.11
C GLY A 537 29.37 -44.36 -6.26
N LYS A 538 30.39 -43.75 -6.87
CA LYS A 538 31.22 -42.73 -6.21
C LYS A 538 30.36 -41.56 -5.81
N GLY A 539 30.41 -41.17 -4.52
CA GLY A 539 29.71 -39.99 -3.98
C GLY A 539 29.89 -38.77 -4.87
N VAL A 540 28.82 -38.02 -5.07
CA VAL A 540 28.83 -36.79 -5.89
C VAL A 540 29.20 -35.62 -5.01
N SER A 541 30.29 -34.93 -5.36
CA SER A 541 30.68 -33.67 -4.74
C SER A 541 29.55 -32.66 -5.00
N ALA A 542 28.89 -32.23 -3.94
CA ALA A 542 27.71 -31.35 -4.02
C ALA A 542 28.05 -29.89 -4.33
N ILE A 543 29.30 -29.45 -4.19
CA ILE A 543 29.74 -28.06 -4.43
C ILE A 543 31.23 -28.06 -4.79
N LYS A 544 31.65 -27.28 -5.81
CA LYS A 544 33.05 -26.88 -5.97
C LYS A 544 33.38 -25.87 -4.92
N GLN A 545 34.00 -26.28 -3.82
CA GLN A 545 34.40 -25.41 -2.70
C GLN A 545 35.68 -24.60 -3.03
N ARG A 546 35.75 -23.37 -2.47
CA ARG A 546 37.05 -22.77 -2.12
C ARG A 546 37.47 -23.36 -0.77
N ASP A 547 38.74 -23.40 -0.49
CA ASP A 547 39.37 -24.10 0.65
C ASP A 547 38.86 -23.73 2.06
N GLU A 548 37.80 -22.87 2.18
CA GLU A 548 37.29 -22.36 3.48
C GLU A 548 35.75 -22.29 3.59
N ASP A 549 34.95 -22.72 2.59
CA ASP A 549 33.48 -22.63 2.61
C ASP A 549 32.80 -23.97 2.77
N PHE A 550 31.85 -24.10 3.72
CA PHE A 550 31.11 -25.34 4.00
C PHE A 550 29.63 -25.06 4.20
N ILE A 551 28.79 -26.09 4.02
CA ILE A 551 27.33 -25.95 4.25
C ILE A 551 27.06 -25.80 5.75
N GLN A 552 26.52 -24.67 6.16
CA GLN A 552 26.17 -24.40 7.55
C GLN A 552 24.77 -24.94 7.88
N GLU A 553 23.79 -24.72 6.99
CA GLU A 553 22.41 -25.19 7.17
C GLU A 553 21.85 -25.75 5.85
N MET A 554 21.03 -26.80 6.00
CA MET A 554 20.32 -27.42 4.91
C MET A 554 18.96 -27.93 5.42
N PHE A 555 17.89 -27.69 4.66
CA PHE A 555 16.56 -28.22 4.96
C PHE A 555 15.72 -28.36 3.70
N ILE A 556 14.67 -29.19 3.78
CA ILE A 556 13.68 -29.36 2.72
C ILE A 556 12.54 -28.38 2.99
N SER A 557 12.12 -27.66 1.97
CA SER A 557 11.03 -26.69 2.01
C SER A 557 10.24 -26.75 0.72
N SER A 558 8.94 -26.49 0.78
CA SER A 558 8.16 -26.22 -0.42
C SER A 558 8.56 -24.88 -1.04
N THR A 559 8.47 -24.77 -2.35
CA THR A 559 8.69 -23.50 -3.07
C THR A 559 7.86 -22.37 -2.50
N HIS A 560 6.68 -22.66 -1.94
CA HIS A 560 5.72 -21.68 -1.40
C HIS A 560 5.85 -21.38 0.10
N ASP A 561 6.77 -22.07 0.81
CA ASP A 561 7.02 -21.80 2.22
C ASP A 561 7.72 -20.46 2.44
N ASP A 562 7.43 -19.80 3.55
CA ASP A 562 8.20 -18.66 4.05
C ASP A 562 9.50 -19.18 4.70
N VAL A 563 10.63 -18.62 4.31
CA VAL A 563 11.92 -18.82 4.95
C VAL A 563 12.28 -17.60 5.75
N LEU A 564 12.35 -17.76 7.07
CA LEU A 564 12.72 -16.72 8.02
C LEU A 564 14.23 -16.81 8.29
N PHE A 565 14.94 -15.75 7.98
CA PHE A 565 16.38 -15.61 8.23
C PHE A 565 16.59 -14.80 9.49
N ILE A 566 17.21 -15.40 10.50
CA ILE A 566 17.54 -14.73 11.75
C ILE A 566 19.04 -14.51 11.79
N THR A 567 19.45 -13.24 11.98
CA THR A 567 20.86 -12.85 11.99
C THR A 567 21.48 -12.94 13.37
N SER A 568 22.82 -12.95 13.44
CA SER A 568 23.58 -12.91 14.69
C SER A 568 23.23 -11.68 15.55
N LYS A 569 22.83 -10.57 14.91
CA LYS A 569 22.41 -9.32 15.57
C LYS A 569 20.93 -9.27 15.96
N GLY A 570 20.21 -10.39 15.84
CA GLY A 570 18.82 -10.51 16.25
C GLY A 570 17.82 -9.81 15.33
N ILE A 571 18.16 -9.58 14.05
CA ILE A 571 17.26 -9.07 13.02
C ILE A 571 16.71 -10.27 12.23
N MET A 572 15.46 -10.20 11.86
CA MET A 572 14.77 -11.20 11.06
C MET A 572 14.43 -10.63 9.69
N TYR A 573 14.72 -11.38 8.64
CA TYR A 573 14.29 -11.16 7.27
C TYR A 573 13.41 -12.31 6.82
N LYS A 574 12.58 -12.08 5.84
CA LYS A 574 11.66 -13.07 5.27
C LYS A 574 11.76 -13.07 3.74
N LEU A 575 11.90 -14.25 3.16
CA LEU A 575 11.78 -14.52 1.74
C LEU A 575 10.86 -15.73 1.54
N ARG A 576 10.19 -15.77 0.40
CA ARG A 576 9.57 -16.98 -0.08
C ARG A 576 10.64 -17.95 -0.59
N CYS A 577 10.46 -19.24 -0.43
CA CYS A 577 11.46 -20.23 -0.86
C CYS A 577 11.77 -20.12 -2.37
N TYR A 578 10.78 -19.80 -3.20
CA TYR A 578 10.97 -19.59 -4.64
C TYR A 578 11.81 -18.33 -4.99
N GLU A 579 11.90 -17.34 -4.10
CA GLU A 579 12.77 -16.17 -4.30
C GLU A 579 14.25 -16.51 -4.14
N ILE A 580 14.58 -17.64 -3.51
CA ILE A 580 15.95 -18.16 -3.41
C ILE A 580 16.36 -18.69 -4.78
N ALA A 581 17.50 -18.21 -5.28
CA ALA A 581 18.00 -18.58 -6.61
C ALA A 581 18.17 -20.10 -6.76
N GLU A 582 17.65 -20.65 -7.86
CA GLU A 582 17.87 -22.02 -8.22
C GLU A 582 19.31 -22.23 -8.66
N GLY A 583 19.93 -23.30 -8.19
CA GLY A 583 21.32 -23.61 -8.51
C GLY A 583 21.51 -25.05 -8.86
N SER A 584 22.39 -25.34 -9.84
CA SER A 584 22.81 -26.72 -10.13
C SER A 584 23.62 -27.32 -8.96
N LYS A 585 23.79 -28.63 -8.94
CA LYS A 585 24.59 -29.35 -7.91
C LYS A 585 25.98 -28.74 -7.71
N GLN A 586 26.63 -28.28 -8.77
CA GLN A 586 27.99 -27.74 -8.74
C GLN A 586 28.05 -26.22 -8.58
N SER A 587 26.91 -25.50 -8.61
CA SER A 587 26.89 -24.06 -8.43
C SER A 587 27.06 -23.68 -6.96
N ARG A 588 27.68 -22.52 -6.71
CA ARG A 588 27.82 -21.99 -5.34
C ARG A 588 26.52 -21.39 -4.82
N GLY A 589 25.60 -21.03 -5.71
CA GLY A 589 24.43 -20.21 -5.37
C GLY A 589 24.74 -18.72 -5.37
N VAL A 590 23.85 -17.95 -4.78
CA VAL A 590 23.93 -16.48 -4.68
C VAL A 590 24.28 -16.10 -3.25
N ASN A 591 25.11 -15.07 -3.06
CA ASN A 591 25.42 -14.60 -1.71
C ASN A 591 24.15 -13.91 -1.12
N VAL A 592 23.81 -14.27 0.11
CA VAL A 592 22.64 -13.74 0.85
C VAL A 592 22.64 -12.21 0.94
N ILE A 593 23.81 -11.57 0.96
CA ILE A 593 23.97 -10.10 0.96
C ILE A 593 23.32 -9.46 -0.29
N ASN A 594 23.26 -10.19 -1.40
CA ASN A 594 22.60 -9.71 -2.63
C ASN A 594 21.07 -9.82 -2.57
N MET A 595 20.53 -10.56 -1.62
CA MET A 595 19.10 -10.83 -1.45
C MET A 595 18.53 -10.12 -0.22
N LEU A 596 19.33 -9.99 0.83
CA LEU A 596 18.94 -9.37 2.10
C LEU A 596 19.86 -8.17 2.41
N PRO A 597 19.34 -7.05 2.90
CA PRO A 597 20.13 -5.88 3.25
C PRO A 597 20.86 -6.08 4.59
N LEU A 598 21.84 -6.99 4.62
CA LEU A 598 22.64 -7.29 5.80
C LEU A 598 23.65 -6.17 6.04
N ALA A 599 23.88 -5.84 7.32
CA ALA A 599 24.94 -4.92 7.71
C ALA A 599 26.33 -5.59 7.60
N GLU A 600 27.39 -4.77 7.56
CA GLU A 600 28.77 -5.22 7.67
C GLU A 600 28.92 -6.01 8.99
N ASP A 601 29.52 -7.18 8.97
CA ASP A 601 29.65 -8.13 10.10
C ASP A 601 28.37 -8.83 10.59
N GLU A 602 27.27 -8.75 9.87
CA GLU A 602 26.05 -9.47 10.19
C GLU A 602 26.02 -10.83 9.45
N LYS A 603 25.85 -11.91 10.23
CA LYS A 603 25.79 -13.28 9.69
C LYS A 603 24.42 -13.91 9.95
N ILE A 604 24.02 -14.84 9.10
CA ILE A 604 22.80 -15.63 9.36
C ILE A 604 23.11 -16.64 10.46
N ALA A 605 22.38 -16.55 11.56
CA ALA A 605 22.50 -17.46 12.71
C ALA A 605 21.57 -18.65 12.62
N ALA A 606 20.40 -18.49 11.99
CA ALA A 606 19.44 -19.57 11.77
C ALA A 606 18.49 -19.27 10.62
N MET A 607 18.02 -20.35 9.96
CA MET A 607 16.92 -20.31 9.00
C MET A 607 15.77 -21.17 9.51
N ILE A 608 14.55 -20.65 9.46
CA ILE A 608 13.34 -21.35 9.88
C ILE A 608 12.33 -21.34 8.73
N LYS A 609 11.87 -22.52 8.32
CA LYS A 609 10.76 -22.62 7.39
C LYS A 609 9.43 -22.54 8.13
N THR A 610 8.45 -21.86 7.53
CA THR A 610 7.06 -21.89 8.01
C THR A 610 6.09 -21.80 6.84
N THR A 611 5.04 -22.58 6.92
CA THR A 611 3.93 -22.59 5.94
C THR A 611 2.84 -21.62 6.35
N ASP A 612 2.66 -21.42 7.66
CA ASP A 612 1.60 -20.62 8.26
C ASP A 612 2.08 -19.88 9.52
N TYR A 613 1.26 -18.94 9.99
CA TYR A 613 1.48 -18.16 11.20
C TYR A 613 0.31 -18.36 12.19
N GLU A 614 -0.19 -19.59 12.29
CA GLU A 614 -1.28 -19.93 13.19
C GLU A 614 -0.92 -19.66 14.65
N ASP A 615 -1.93 -19.34 15.44
CA ASP A 615 -1.79 -19.17 16.88
C ASP A 615 -1.44 -20.51 17.54
N GLY A 616 -0.56 -20.47 18.54
CA GLY A 616 -0.06 -21.66 19.22
C GLY A 616 1.34 -22.09 18.79
N LYS A 617 1.92 -21.51 17.73
CA LYS A 617 3.32 -21.72 17.36
C LYS A 617 4.20 -20.60 17.92
N PHE A 618 5.39 -20.96 18.40
CA PHE A 618 6.34 -20.05 19.02
C PHE A 618 7.74 -20.20 18.42
N LEU A 619 8.49 -19.09 18.38
CA LEU A 619 9.92 -19.11 18.16
C LEU A 619 10.64 -18.98 19.51
N ILE A 620 11.47 -19.98 19.81
CA ILE A 620 12.40 -19.93 20.93
C ILE A 620 13.78 -19.55 20.40
N MET A 621 14.35 -18.49 20.97
CA MET A 621 15.67 -17.96 20.62
C MET A 621 16.56 -18.03 21.84
N VAL A 622 17.82 -18.46 21.65
CA VAL A 622 18.82 -18.54 22.71
C VAL A 622 20.04 -17.74 22.28
N THR A 623 20.60 -16.95 23.21
CA THR A 623 21.81 -16.16 22.98
C THR A 623 23.05 -16.89 23.50
N LYS A 624 24.24 -16.48 23.03
CA LYS A 624 25.54 -17.02 23.51
C LYS A 624 25.73 -16.81 24.99
N ASN A 625 25.24 -15.70 25.56
CA ASN A 625 25.33 -15.39 26.99
C ASN A 625 24.29 -16.14 27.85
N GLY A 626 23.54 -17.07 27.26
CA GLY A 626 22.63 -17.96 27.97
C GLY A 626 21.27 -17.36 28.31
N LYS A 627 20.84 -16.31 27.61
CA LYS A 627 19.45 -15.82 27.67
C LYS A 627 18.57 -16.60 26.69
N ILE A 628 17.30 -16.82 27.06
CA ILE A 628 16.31 -17.51 26.25
C ILE A 628 15.03 -16.69 26.19
N LYS A 629 14.36 -16.75 25.05
CA LYS A 629 13.15 -15.99 24.78
C LYS A 629 12.16 -16.85 24.00
N ARG A 630 10.88 -16.72 24.32
CA ARG A 630 9.77 -17.35 23.61
C ARG A 630 8.85 -16.25 23.07
N THR A 631 8.60 -16.24 21.77
CA THR A 631 7.75 -15.23 21.11
C THR A 631 6.74 -15.93 20.18
N PRO A 632 5.45 -15.55 20.20
CA PRO A 632 4.46 -16.10 19.27
C PRO A 632 4.89 -15.90 17.80
N LEU A 633 4.74 -16.93 16.97
CA LEU A 633 5.12 -16.87 15.55
C LEU A 633 4.29 -15.81 14.79
N SER A 634 3.03 -15.60 15.18
CA SER A 634 2.14 -14.58 14.61
C SER A 634 2.70 -13.16 14.71
N ALA A 635 3.56 -12.86 15.68
CA ALA A 635 4.26 -11.59 15.81
C ALA A 635 5.22 -11.30 14.64
N TYR A 636 5.59 -12.30 13.86
CA TYR A 636 6.51 -12.21 12.72
C TYR A 636 5.83 -12.35 11.35
N LYS A 637 4.51 -12.31 11.29
CA LYS A 637 3.75 -12.39 10.03
C LYS A 637 4.13 -11.28 9.04
N ASN A 638 4.32 -10.06 9.54
CA ASN A 638 4.57 -8.86 8.74
C ASN A 638 6.03 -8.39 8.88
N VAL A 639 6.98 -9.13 8.29
CA VAL A 639 8.37 -8.71 8.19
C VAL A 639 8.54 -7.77 7.01
N ARG A 640 9.12 -6.57 7.25
CA ARG A 640 9.41 -5.58 6.19
C ARG A 640 10.70 -5.95 5.45
N LYS A 641 10.85 -5.47 4.21
CA LYS A 641 12.09 -5.69 3.42
C LYS A 641 13.37 -5.23 4.13
N ASN A 642 13.29 -4.20 4.98
CA ASN A 642 14.43 -3.69 5.76
C ASN A 642 14.72 -4.51 7.03
N GLY A 643 14.08 -5.66 7.18
CA GLY A 643 14.19 -6.49 8.37
C GLY A 643 13.30 -6.05 9.51
N LEU A 644 13.22 -6.91 10.52
CA LEU A 644 12.43 -6.72 11.72
C LEU A 644 13.26 -7.17 12.93
N ARG A 645 13.36 -6.36 13.99
CA ARG A 645 14.02 -6.80 15.22
C ARG A 645 13.25 -7.99 15.81
N ALA A 646 13.92 -9.15 15.90
CA ALA A 646 13.36 -10.38 16.43
C ALA A 646 13.62 -10.57 17.93
N VAL A 647 14.73 -10.00 18.43
CA VAL A 647 15.11 -10.05 19.84
C VAL A 647 15.94 -8.81 20.20
N GLY A 648 15.83 -8.35 21.46
CA GLY A 648 16.77 -7.43 22.05
C GLY A 648 18.02 -8.21 22.47
N LEU A 649 19.21 -7.74 22.10
CA LEU A 649 20.49 -8.32 22.52
C LEU A 649 21.21 -7.33 23.41
N ASP A 650 21.93 -7.87 24.42
CA ASP A 650 22.87 -7.06 25.19
C ASP A 650 24.12 -6.74 24.34
N ASP A 651 24.90 -5.75 24.77
CA ASP A 651 26.12 -5.37 24.07
C ASP A 651 27.11 -6.54 24.01
N GLY A 652 27.48 -6.94 22.80
CA GLY A 652 28.42 -8.04 22.56
C GLY A 652 27.79 -9.45 22.62
N ASP A 653 26.47 -9.60 22.82
CA ASP A 653 25.78 -10.88 22.73
C ASP A 653 25.34 -11.22 21.30
N GLU A 654 25.19 -12.48 20.99
CA GLU A 654 24.79 -12.99 19.68
C GLU A 654 23.81 -14.14 19.83
N ILE A 655 22.98 -14.35 18.80
CA ILE A 655 22.10 -15.51 18.73
C ILE A 655 22.91 -16.79 18.58
N ALA A 656 22.72 -17.76 19.48
CA ALA A 656 23.31 -19.11 19.40
C ALA A 656 22.41 -20.12 18.70
N GLY A 657 21.10 -19.91 18.67
CA GLY A 657 20.19 -20.79 17.95
C GLY A 657 18.74 -20.41 18.10
N VAL A 658 17.91 -20.89 17.17
CA VAL A 658 16.47 -20.64 17.13
C VAL A 658 15.72 -21.94 16.84
N ARG A 659 14.58 -22.18 17.46
CA ARG A 659 13.71 -23.33 17.20
C ARG A 659 12.24 -22.93 17.18
N LEU A 660 11.50 -23.57 16.28
CA LEU A 660 10.05 -23.46 16.20
C LEU A 660 9.43 -24.52 17.14
N THR A 661 8.50 -24.10 17.98
CA THR A 661 7.80 -24.94 18.96
C THR A 661 6.29 -24.74 18.93
N ASP A 662 5.57 -25.62 19.61
CA ASP A 662 4.10 -25.65 19.66
C ASP A 662 3.51 -25.17 21.02
N GLY A 663 4.33 -24.58 21.87
CA GLY A 663 3.88 -24.07 23.18
C GLY A 663 3.92 -25.07 24.33
N SER A 664 4.20 -26.34 24.06
CA SER A 664 4.29 -27.44 25.04
C SER A 664 5.59 -28.23 24.94
N ALA A 665 6.56 -27.76 24.13
CA ALA A 665 7.79 -28.47 23.88
C ALA A 665 8.81 -28.31 25.01
N GLN A 666 9.69 -29.27 25.14
CA GLN A 666 10.89 -29.17 25.95
C GLN A 666 12.09 -28.89 25.06
N VAL A 667 13.03 -28.12 25.57
CA VAL A 667 14.25 -27.75 24.87
C VAL A 667 15.47 -28.09 25.72
N ILE A 668 16.56 -28.48 25.03
CA ILE A 668 17.87 -28.69 25.65
C ILE A 668 18.80 -27.61 25.12
N VAL A 669 19.40 -26.86 26.02
CA VAL A 669 20.42 -25.83 25.72
C VAL A 669 21.78 -26.40 26.16
N ALA A 670 22.76 -26.38 25.25
CA ALA A 670 24.09 -26.91 25.51
C ALA A 670 25.16 -25.85 25.38
N THR A 671 26.19 -25.95 26.26
CA THR A 671 27.33 -25.03 26.29
C THR A 671 28.59 -25.70 25.71
N ARG A 672 29.55 -24.86 25.33
CA ARG A 672 30.83 -25.29 24.77
C ARG A 672 31.61 -26.15 25.76
N ASN A 673 31.62 -25.81 27.04
CA ASN A 673 32.35 -26.53 28.09
C ASN A 673 31.64 -27.82 28.55
N GLY A 674 30.62 -28.25 27.77
CA GLY A 674 30.01 -29.57 27.94
C GLY A 674 28.89 -29.64 28.95
N TYR A 675 28.27 -28.53 29.32
CA TYR A 675 27.08 -28.53 30.20
C TYR A 675 25.81 -28.44 29.33
N ALA A 676 24.71 -28.96 29.85
CA ALA A 676 23.41 -28.86 29.22
C ALA A 676 22.29 -28.72 30.26
N ILE A 677 21.23 -27.97 29.88
CA ILE A 677 20.02 -27.87 30.70
C ILE A 677 18.81 -28.21 29.86
N ARG A 678 17.92 -29.04 30.38
CA ARG A 678 16.63 -29.42 29.78
C ARG A 678 15.54 -28.61 30.46
N ILE A 679 14.83 -27.78 29.73
CA ILE A 679 13.84 -26.83 30.21
C ILE A 679 12.51 -27.09 29.53
N ASP A 680 11.42 -27.01 30.26
CA ASP A 680 10.07 -26.96 29.70
C ASP A 680 9.77 -25.54 29.24
N GLU A 681 9.28 -25.37 28.00
CA GLU A 681 9.05 -24.04 27.41
C GLU A 681 7.92 -23.27 28.14
N THR A 682 7.06 -23.95 28.89
CA THR A 682 6.02 -23.31 29.67
C THR A 682 6.55 -22.46 30.83
N GLN A 683 7.81 -22.68 31.24
CA GLN A 683 8.50 -21.84 32.24
C GLN A 683 8.83 -20.45 31.72
N MET A 684 8.68 -20.21 30.38
CA MET A 684 8.91 -18.93 29.74
C MET A 684 7.57 -18.34 29.31
N ARG A 685 7.20 -17.18 29.88
CA ARG A 685 6.04 -16.45 29.38
C ARG A 685 6.29 -16.01 27.92
N PRO A 686 5.24 -15.92 27.07
CA PRO A 686 5.37 -15.30 25.76
C PRO A 686 5.83 -13.82 25.91
N MET A 687 6.85 -13.44 25.15
CA MET A 687 7.45 -12.10 25.21
C MET A 687 7.30 -11.34 23.89
N SER A 688 7.35 -10.01 23.97
CA SER A 688 7.35 -9.15 22.79
C SER A 688 8.61 -9.34 21.95
N ARG A 689 8.60 -8.86 20.70
CA ARG A 689 9.73 -9.01 19.76
C ARG A 689 11.02 -8.33 20.23
N THR A 690 10.93 -7.20 20.95
CA THR A 690 12.07 -6.39 21.39
C THR A 690 12.63 -6.82 22.73
N ALA A 691 11.99 -7.71 23.49
CA ALA A 691 12.45 -8.17 24.78
C ALA A 691 13.79 -8.92 24.67
N HIS A 692 14.65 -8.75 25.68
CA HIS A 692 15.99 -9.40 25.78
C HIS A 692 15.92 -10.88 26.19
N GLY A 693 14.79 -11.33 26.72
CA GLY A 693 14.62 -12.68 27.23
C GLY A 693 15.01 -12.84 28.69
N VAL A 694 14.94 -14.08 29.16
CA VAL A 694 15.24 -14.46 30.56
C VAL A 694 16.43 -15.43 30.60
N LYS A 695 17.06 -15.60 31.73
CA LYS A 695 18.20 -16.49 31.89
C LYS A 695 17.77 -17.97 31.68
N ALA A 696 18.36 -18.64 30.68
CA ALA A 696 18.17 -20.07 30.40
C ALA A 696 19.09 -20.94 31.25
N ILE A 697 20.38 -20.60 31.21
CA ILE A 697 21.45 -21.35 31.90
C ILE A 697 22.43 -20.33 32.52
N LYS A 698 22.93 -20.58 33.71
CA LYS A 698 23.99 -19.86 34.35
C LYS A 698 25.33 -20.38 33.86
N LEU A 699 26.03 -19.54 33.06
CA LEU A 699 27.31 -19.90 32.46
C LEU A 699 28.44 -19.84 33.47
N ARG A 700 29.44 -20.70 33.31
CA ARG A 700 30.71 -20.66 34.03
C ARG A 700 31.67 -19.74 33.29
N ASP A 701 32.77 -19.35 33.98
CA ASP A 701 33.76 -18.43 33.40
C ASP A 701 34.30 -18.98 32.08
N GLY A 702 34.25 -18.12 31.03
CA GLY A 702 34.76 -18.47 29.70
C GLY A 702 33.86 -19.47 28.91
N ASP A 703 32.66 -19.84 29.41
CA ASP A 703 31.73 -20.71 28.72
C ASP A 703 30.68 -19.89 27.94
N TYR A 704 30.09 -20.48 26.92
CA TYR A 704 28.99 -19.90 26.15
C TYR A 704 28.09 -20.96 25.54
N VAL A 705 26.86 -20.59 25.21
CA VAL A 705 25.90 -21.49 24.58
C VAL A 705 26.28 -21.72 23.12
N VAL A 706 26.30 -23.00 22.70
CA VAL A 706 26.62 -23.40 21.32
C VAL A 706 25.42 -23.93 20.55
N SER A 707 24.39 -24.47 21.24
CA SER A 707 23.28 -25.11 20.53
C SER A 707 22.03 -25.18 21.39
N ILE A 708 20.86 -25.15 20.72
CA ILE A 708 19.55 -25.47 21.28
C ILE A 708 18.89 -26.55 20.44
N ALA A 709 18.30 -27.56 21.08
CA ALA A 709 17.55 -28.62 20.42
C ALA A 709 16.14 -28.78 21.03
N ARG A 710 15.09 -28.95 20.19
CA ARG A 710 13.75 -29.32 20.62
C ARG A 710 13.70 -30.82 20.88
N VAL A 711 13.18 -31.20 22.04
CA VAL A 711 13.04 -32.58 22.48
C VAL A 711 11.93 -33.27 21.69
N ARG A 712 12.16 -34.57 21.35
CA ARG A 712 11.16 -35.50 20.83
C ARG A 712 11.19 -36.77 21.71
N GLU A 713 10.03 -37.28 22.06
CA GLU A 713 9.91 -38.49 22.82
C GLU A 713 10.51 -39.70 22.06
N GLY A 714 11.18 -40.59 22.78
CA GLY A 714 11.83 -41.79 22.19
C GLY A 714 13.16 -41.54 21.50
N ALA A 715 13.54 -40.30 21.24
CA ALA A 715 14.79 -39.93 20.57
C ALA A 715 15.98 -39.88 21.55
N SER A 716 17.18 -39.83 21.03
CA SER A 716 18.44 -39.70 21.77
C SER A 716 19.10 -38.33 21.52
N VAL A 717 19.90 -37.90 22.51
CA VAL A 717 20.70 -36.68 22.39
C VAL A 717 22.07 -37.03 21.79
N LEU A 718 22.35 -36.59 20.56
CA LEU A 718 23.66 -36.69 19.96
C LEU A 718 24.48 -35.46 20.32
N THR A 719 25.63 -35.63 20.94
CA THR A 719 26.61 -34.58 21.25
C THR A 719 27.84 -34.83 20.42
N VAL A 720 28.35 -33.80 19.72
CA VAL A 720 29.56 -33.86 18.89
C VAL A 720 30.55 -32.82 19.36
N THR A 721 31.84 -33.18 19.38
CA THR A 721 32.96 -32.28 19.70
C THR A 721 33.66 -31.80 18.44
N ASP A 722 34.38 -30.67 18.56
CA ASP A 722 35.19 -30.10 17.49
C ASP A 722 36.33 -31.02 17.02
N LYS A 723 36.74 -32.02 17.79
CA LYS A 723 37.73 -33.04 17.41
C LYS A 723 37.13 -34.33 16.80
N GLY A 724 35.83 -34.28 16.46
CA GLY A 724 35.15 -35.37 15.79
C GLY A 724 34.77 -36.55 16.66
N LEU A 725 34.83 -36.42 17.98
CA LEU A 725 34.29 -37.36 18.92
C LEU A 725 32.79 -37.08 19.14
N GLY A 726 32.00 -38.11 19.36
CA GLY A 726 30.58 -37.93 19.66
C GLY A 726 29.93 -39.17 20.25
N ARG A 727 28.73 -39.02 20.77
CA ARG A 727 27.93 -40.08 21.35
C ARG A 727 26.46 -39.77 21.38
N ARG A 728 25.65 -40.81 21.47
CA ARG A 728 24.22 -40.71 21.75
C ARG A 728 23.96 -40.99 23.24
N VAL A 729 23.12 -40.20 23.87
CA VAL A 729 22.67 -40.38 25.26
C VAL A 729 21.18 -40.49 25.26
N LYS A 730 20.59 -41.34 26.10
CA LYS A 730 19.14 -41.42 26.24
C LYS A 730 18.60 -40.08 26.76
N LEU A 731 17.45 -39.70 26.26
CA LEU A 731 16.83 -38.45 26.68
C LEU A 731 16.46 -38.45 28.15
N ASP A 732 16.11 -39.61 28.73
CA ASP A 732 15.74 -39.78 30.11
C ASP A 732 16.90 -39.54 31.10
N ASP A 733 18.13 -39.58 30.64
CA ASP A 733 19.30 -39.24 31.44
C ASP A 733 19.43 -37.73 31.68
N TYR A 734 18.63 -36.89 30.97
CA TYR A 734 18.54 -35.44 31.15
C TYR A 734 17.26 -35.10 31.92
N ARG A 735 17.36 -34.91 33.22
CA ARG A 735 16.22 -34.46 34.04
C ARG A 735 15.76 -33.06 33.60
N ILE A 736 14.48 -32.79 33.69
CA ILE A 736 13.91 -31.46 33.48
C ILE A 736 14.34 -30.58 34.66
N GLN A 737 14.84 -29.40 34.39
CA GLN A 737 15.30 -28.42 35.38
C GLN A 737 14.60 -27.08 35.21
N ASN A 738 14.61 -26.28 36.26
CA ASN A 738 14.18 -24.91 36.20
C ASN A 738 15.18 -24.09 35.43
N ARG A 739 14.69 -23.07 34.67
CA ARG A 739 15.55 -22.11 33.94
C ARG A 739 16.50 -21.38 34.91
N GLY A 740 17.68 -20.96 34.41
CA GLY A 740 18.64 -20.18 35.21
C GLY A 740 19.57 -21.01 36.08
N GLY A 741 19.44 -22.36 36.11
CA GLY A 741 20.38 -23.24 36.78
C GLY A 741 21.70 -23.39 36.05
N TYR A 742 22.71 -24.02 36.69
CA TYR A 742 24.03 -24.30 36.09
C TYR A 742 24.00 -25.45 35.07
N GLY A 743 22.85 -26.13 34.91
CA GLY A 743 22.73 -27.31 34.07
C GLY A 743 23.45 -28.53 34.65
N MET A 744 23.51 -29.61 33.90
CA MET A 744 24.20 -30.85 34.24
C MET A 744 25.33 -31.11 33.24
N LEU A 745 26.29 -31.92 33.67
CA LEU A 745 27.39 -32.30 32.76
C LEU A 745 26.80 -33.16 31.63
N ASN A 746 26.92 -32.66 30.40
CA ASN A 746 26.57 -33.35 29.17
C ASN A 746 27.77 -34.03 28.58
N TYR A 747 28.94 -33.40 28.54
CA TYR A 747 30.18 -33.98 27.94
C TYR A 747 31.40 -33.49 28.69
N LYS A 748 32.31 -34.40 29.11
CA LYS A 748 33.56 -34.07 29.79
C LYS A 748 34.61 -33.61 28.77
N VAL A 749 34.74 -32.31 28.59
CA VAL A 749 35.67 -31.68 27.66
C VAL A 749 37.10 -31.74 28.20
N SER A 750 38.06 -31.90 27.30
CA SER A 750 39.50 -31.74 27.57
C SER A 750 40.19 -31.38 26.25
N ASP A 751 41.46 -30.95 26.35
CA ASP A 751 42.22 -30.60 25.14
C ASP A 751 42.35 -31.78 24.17
N ASP A 752 42.33 -33.02 24.64
CA ASP A 752 42.40 -34.23 23.80
C ASP A 752 41.03 -34.61 23.20
N LYS A 753 39.94 -34.38 23.95
CA LYS A 753 38.61 -34.76 23.53
C LYS A 753 37.88 -33.65 22.75
N GLY A 754 38.39 -32.43 22.81
CA GLY A 754 37.78 -31.24 22.21
C GLY A 754 36.66 -30.65 23.00
N TYR A 755 36.11 -29.55 22.50
CA TYR A 755 34.97 -28.84 23.05
C TYR A 755 33.67 -29.16 22.29
N VAL A 756 32.55 -29.05 22.95
CA VAL A 756 31.26 -29.35 22.29
C VAL A 756 30.98 -28.31 21.22
N CYS A 757 30.79 -28.77 19.96
CA CYS A 757 30.40 -27.95 18.82
C CYS A 757 28.86 -27.87 18.67
N GLY A 758 28.11 -28.80 19.25
CA GLY A 758 26.66 -28.77 19.24
C GLY A 758 25.97 -30.03 19.72
N ILE A 759 24.63 -29.97 19.82
CA ILE A 759 23.77 -31.11 20.10
C ILE A 759 22.66 -31.22 19.06
N LYS A 760 22.18 -32.42 18.78
CA LYS A 760 21.00 -32.71 17.98
C LYS A 760 20.16 -33.80 18.61
N ILE A 761 18.85 -33.75 18.42
CA ILE A 761 17.95 -34.85 18.78
C ILE A 761 17.83 -35.76 17.57
N VAL A 762 18.15 -37.05 17.73
CA VAL A 762 18.22 -38.00 16.65
C VAL A 762 17.51 -39.33 16.99
N ASP A 763 16.88 -39.93 16.00
CA ASP A 763 16.27 -41.24 16.04
C ASP A 763 17.21 -42.30 15.43
N GLU A 764 16.90 -43.56 15.56
CA GLU A 764 17.74 -44.65 15.00
C GLU A 764 17.72 -44.68 13.47
N GLU A 765 16.64 -44.20 12.88
CA GLU A 765 16.46 -44.15 11.43
C GLU A 765 17.11 -42.92 10.78
N ASP A 766 17.65 -42.00 11.57
CA ASP A 766 18.26 -40.77 11.05
C ASP A 766 19.68 -41.02 10.57
N ASP A 767 20.10 -40.20 9.58
CA ASP A 767 21.51 -40.08 9.17
C ASP A 767 22.07 -38.77 9.73
N ILE A 768 23.36 -38.80 10.02
CA ILE A 768 24.13 -37.66 10.51
C ILE A 768 25.13 -37.26 9.43
N ILE A 769 25.07 -36.03 9.01
CA ILE A 769 26.05 -35.41 8.10
C ILE A 769 26.91 -34.48 8.94
N MET A 770 28.23 -34.70 8.92
CA MET A 770 29.21 -33.87 9.62
C MET A 770 30.19 -33.26 8.63
N ILE A 771 30.66 -32.06 8.96
CA ILE A 771 31.50 -31.24 8.10
C ILE A 771 32.66 -30.69 8.92
N ALA A 772 33.86 -30.84 8.40
CA ALA A 772 35.07 -30.30 9.00
C ALA A 772 35.57 -29.04 8.28
N THR A 773 36.51 -28.33 8.89
CA THR A 773 37.09 -27.09 8.34
C THR A 773 37.79 -27.28 7.00
N ASP A 774 38.36 -28.47 6.75
CA ASP A 774 38.99 -28.87 5.46
C ASP A 774 38.00 -29.18 4.34
N GLY A 775 36.67 -29.00 4.63
CA GLY A 775 35.60 -29.26 3.66
C GLY A 775 35.25 -30.73 3.50
N VAL A 776 35.85 -31.65 4.27
CA VAL A 776 35.47 -33.05 4.26
C VAL A 776 34.09 -33.22 4.88
N ILE A 777 33.25 -33.97 4.16
CA ILE A 777 31.87 -34.29 4.57
C ILE A 777 31.75 -35.77 4.72
N ILE A 778 31.27 -36.24 5.88
CA ILE A 778 30.92 -37.63 6.12
C ILE A 778 29.43 -37.77 6.42
N ARG A 779 28.88 -38.93 6.03
CA ARG A 779 27.49 -39.31 6.34
C ARG A 779 27.51 -40.66 7.07
N ILE A 780 26.97 -40.71 8.26
CA ILE A 780 26.91 -41.89 9.12
C ILE A 780 25.49 -42.13 9.58
N ARG A 781 25.12 -43.39 9.84
CA ARG A 781 23.82 -43.74 10.40
C ARG A 781 23.80 -43.45 11.90
N ALA A 782 22.71 -42.88 12.40
CA ALA A 782 22.54 -42.66 13.84
C ALA A 782 22.55 -43.98 14.63
N CYS A 783 21.99 -45.07 14.07
CA CYS A 783 22.00 -46.40 14.70
C CYS A 783 23.40 -46.95 14.89
N ASP A 784 24.39 -46.57 14.05
CA ASP A 784 25.79 -47.02 14.19
C ASP A 784 26.50 -46.34 15.38
N ILE A 785 25.95 -45.26 15.92
CA ILE A 785 26.48 -44.61 17.12
C ILE A 785 25.82 -45.22 18.33
N ARG A 786 26.58 -45.93 19.16
CA ARG A 786 26.07 -46.60 20.35
C ARG A 786 25.55 -45.62 21.36
N ILE A 787 24.42 -45.97 22.05
CA ILE A 787 23.91 -45.19 23.15
C ILE A 787 24.76 -45.47 24.39
N MET A 788 25.24 -44.39 25.03
CA MET A 788 26.18 -44.47 26.19
C MET A 788 25.68 -43.50 27.29
N GLY A 789 26.21 -43.66 28.49
CA GLY A 789 25.96 -42.68 29.58
C GLY A 789 26.62 -41.33 29.36
N ARG A 790 26.17 -40.30 30.10
CA ARG A 790 26.62 -38.92 30.00
C ARG A 790 28.09 -38.65 30.27
N TYR A 791 28.75 -39.57 30.97
CA TYR A 791 30.15 -39.47 31.38
C TYR A 791 31.12 -40.17 30.44
N ALA A 792 30.63 -41.03 29.50
CA ALA A 792 31.46 -41.73 28.58
C ALA A 792 32.17 -40.78 27.57
N THR A 793 33.37 -41.12 27.09
CA THR A 793 34.11 -40.29 26.12
C THR A 793 33.44 -40.28 24.74
N GLY A 794 32.71 -41.37 24.43
CA GLY A 794 32.08 -41.52 23.10
C GLY A 794 33.00 -42.19 22.08
N VAL A 795 32.57 -42.23 20.84
CA VAL A 795 33.28 -42.82 19.73
C VAL A 795 33.75 -41.79 18.73
N LYS A 796 34.76 -42.12 17.95
CA LYS A 796 35.26 -41.21 16.90
C LYS A 796 34.32 -41.30 15.70
N LEU A 797 33.56 -40.25 15.50
CA LEU A 797 32.56 -40.13 14.43
C LEU A 797 33.22 -39.67 13.14
N MET A 798 34.25 -38.80 13.25
CA MET A 798 34.98 -38.27 12.13
C MET A 798 36.46 -38.16 12.47
N ARG A 799 37.34 -38.54 11.52
CA ARG A 799 38.76 -38.30 11.67
C ARG A 799 39.10 -36.93 11.15
N VAL A 800 39.56 -36.02 12.01
CA VAL A 800 40.07 -34.71 11.66
C VAL A 800 41.56 -34.67 11.83
N SER A 801 42.31 -34.08 10.91
CA SER A 801 43.75 -34.08 10.84
C SER A 801 44.33 -32.72 11.21
N GLY A 802 45.42 -32.71 12.00
CA GLY A 802 46.13 -31.47 12.32
C GLY A 802 45.33 -30.47 13.13
N GLU A 803 45.18 -29.26 12.59
CA GLU A 803 44.40 -28.15 13.21
C GLU A 803 42.93 -28.14 12.79
N ASP A 804 42.51 -29.06 11.93
CA ASP A 804 41.13 -29.15 11.47
C ASP A 804 40.16 -29.50 12.58
N ARG A 805 38.92 -29.02 12.46
CA ARG A 805 37.87 -29.20 13.46
C ARG A 805 36.53 -29.48 12.78
N VAL A 806 35.66 -30.22 13.46
CA VAL A 806 34.27 -30.35 13.06
C VAL A 806 33.59 -29.00 13.34
N VAL A 807 33.00 -28.42 12.32
CA VAL A 807 32.40 -27.04 12.39
C VAL A 807 30.90 -27.12 12.52
N ALA A 808 30.26 -28.05 11.84
CA ALA A 808 28.82 -28.24 11.86
C ALA A 808 28.41 -29.69 11.63
N PHE A 809 27.24 -30.04 12.15
CA PHE A 809 26.61 -31.30 11.80
C PHE A 809 25.09 -31.15 11.77
N THR A 810 24.44 -31.91 10.91
CA THR A 810 23.01 -31.87 10.71
C THR A 810 22.42 -33.26 10.67
N ARG A 811 21.14 -33.35 10.96
CA ARG A 811 20.33 -34.57 10.80
C ARG A 811 19.75 -34.59 9.38
N ALA A 812 19.78 -35.73 8.73
CA ALA A 812 19.10 -36.00 7.47
C ALA A 812 18.22 -37.26 7.63
N GLU A 813 17.18 -37.37 6.82
CA GLU A 813 16.42 -38.60 6.72
C GLU A 813 17.26 -39.67 6.06
N HIS A 814 17.11 -40.93 6.49
CA HIS A 814 17.84 -42.01 5.94
C HIS A 814 17.44 -42.30 4.48
N ASP A 815 18.43 -42.44 3.62
CA ASP A 815 18.25 -42.85 2.23
C ASP A 815 18.93 -44.20 2.04
N ASP A 816 18.15 -45.24 1.82
CA ASP A 816 18.65 -46.64 1.60
C ASP A 816 19.63 -46.75 0.43
N SER A 817 19.78 -45.72 -0.41
CA SER A 817 20.66 -45.69 -1.54
C SER A 817 22.04 -45.07 -1.28
N ALA A 818 22.28 -44.49 -0.09
CA ALA A 818 23.53 -43.83 0.24
C ALA A 818 24.50 -44.75 0.97
N GLU A 819 25.77 -44.80 0.55
CA GLU A 819 26.84 -45.48 1.33
C GLU A 819 27.09 -44.66 2.62
N THR A 820 26.94 -45.32 3.78
CA THR A 820 27.33 -44.81 5.10
C THR A 820 28.69 -45.37 5.49
N GLU A 821 29.61 -44.53 5.97
CA GLU A 821 30.86 -44.98 6.52
C GLU A 821 30.63 -45.74 7.84
N LYS A 822 31.26 -46.88 8.03
CA LYS A 822 31.20 -47.64 9.28
C LYS A 822 32.07 -46.98 10.34
N ILE A 823 31.54 -46.83 11.54
CA ILE A 823 32.28 -46.35 12.70
C ILE A 823 33.16 -47.44 13.27
N GLU A 824 34.46 -47.18 13.53
CA GLU A 824 35.31 -48.03 14.34
C GLU A 824 34.83 -47.97 15.80
N GLN A 825 34.29 -49.06 16.30
CA GLN A 825 33.85 -49.15 17.69
C GLN A 825 35.01 -49.60 18.57
N PRO A 826 35.17 -49.05 19.81
CA PRO A 826 36.09 -49.54 20.79
C PRO A 826 35.75 -51.00 21.19
N SER A 827 36.73 -51.76 21.69
CA SER A 827 36.52 -53.16 22.13
C SER A 827 35.51 -53.21 23.30
N GLU A 828 34.81 -54.34 23.44
CA GLU A 828 33.84 -54.52 24.55
C GLU A 828 34.48 -54.29 25.93
N GLU A 829 35.76 -54.68 26.11
CA GLU A 829 36.51 -54.50 27.38
C GLU A 829 36.84 -52.99 27.64
N GLU A 830 37.15 -52.21 26.63
CA GLU A 830 37.37 -50.76 26.78
C GLU A 830 36.07 -50.03 27.11
N LEU A 831 34.98 -50.49 26.54
CA LEU A 831 33.65 -49.93 26.78
C LEU A 831 33.12 -50.23 28.18
N GLU A 832 33.29 -51.49 28.67
CA GLU A 832 32.90 -51.88 30.02
C GLU A 832 33.69 -51.11 31.09
N LYS A 833 34.99 -50.84 30.83
CA LYS A 833 35.82 -50.06 31.71
C LYS A 833 35.37 -48.57 31.73
N GLU A 834 35.07 -47.97 30.57
CA GLU A 834 34.53 -46.60 30.48
C GLU A 834 33.14 -46.46 31.15
N MET A 835 32.28 -47.46 30.96
CA MET A 835 30.95 -47.49 31.63
C MET A 835 31.04 -47.64 33.16
N ALA A 836 32.01 -48.41 33.65
CA ALA A 836 32.23 -48.59 35.08
C ALA A 836 32.83 -47.31 35.70
N GLU A 837 33.77 -46.62 35.05
CA GLU A 837 34.29 -45.32 35.46
C GLU A 837 33.19 -44.25 35.42
N ALA A 838 32.35 -44.22 34.37
CA ALA A 838 31.22 -43.29 34.25
C ALA A 838 30.17 -43.53 35.35
N ALA A 839 29.85 -44.77 35.72
CA ALA A 839 28.91 -45.06 36.77
C ALA A 839 29.44 -44.64 38.18
N ALA A 840 30.78 -44.73 38.38
CA ALA A 840 31.38 -44.25 39.62
C ALA A 840 31.42 -42.72 39.73
N GLU A 841 31.58 -42.00 38.63
CA GLU A 841 31.48 -40.53 38.59
C GLU A 841 30.02 -40.02 38.79
N GLU A 842 29.04 -40.78 38.32
CA GLU A 842 27.60 -40.41 38.47
C GLU A 842 27.16 -40.50 39.97
N GLN A 843 27.74 -41.40 40.76
CA GLN A 843 27.46 -41.52 42.18
C GLN A 843 28.10 -40.41 43.04
N ASN A 844 29.08 -39.69 42.49
CA ASN A 844 29.77 -38.58 43.17
C ASN A 844 29.27 -37.18 42.80
N GLU A 845 28.23 -37.07 41.99
CA GLU A 845 27.65 -35.76 41.64
C GLU A 845 26.87 -35.20 42.82
N VAL A 846 27.51 -34.33 43.63
CA VAL A 846 26.83 -33.61 44.70
C VAL A 846 25.81 -32.66 44.04
N VAL A 847 24.56 -32.88 44.38
CA VAL A 847 23.45 -32.06 43.96
C VAL A 847 23.62 -30.68 44.57
N ILE A 848 24.12 -29.74 43.77
CA ILE A 848 24.06 -28.30 44.06
C ILE A 848 22.78 -27.80 43.44
N ASP A 849 21.65 -28.08 44.09
CA ASP A 849 20.35 -27.54 43.74
C ASP A 849 19.89 -26.73 44.94
N GLU A 850 20.13 -25.46 44.87
CA GLU A 850 19.34 -24.40 45.52
C GLU A 850 20.01 -23.06 45.17
N ALA A 851 19.59 -22.46 44.05
CA ALA A 851 19.73 -21.03 43.90
C ALA A 851 18.43 -20.38 44.36
N PRO A 852 18.46 -19.35 45.18
CA PRO A 852 17.26 -18.62 45.54
C PRO A 852 16.62 -17.98 44.31
N ASP A 853 15.31 -17.93 44.31
CA ASP A 853 14.51 -17.22 43.32
C ASP A 853 14.81 -15.71 43.42
N ASP A 854 15.73 -15.22 42.57
CA ASP A 854 15.92 -13.78 42.35
C ASP A 854 14.86 -13.32 41.35
N ASP A 855 13.62 -13.13 41.86
CA ASP A 855 12.49 -12.57 41.09
C ASP A 855 12.55 -11.03 40.94
N GLU A 856 13.67 -10.37 41.20
CA GLU A 856 13.78 -8.90 41.17
C GLU A 856 14.06 -8.29 39.75
N ASP A 857 14.34 -9.11 38.73
CA ASP A 857 14.63 -8.59 37.38
C ASP A 857 13.40 -8.45 36.45
N ASP A 858 12.18 -8.70 36.93
CA ASP A 858 10.95 -8.73 36.09
C ASP A 858 10.14 -7.41 36.08
N GLN A 859 10.65 -6.28 36.66
CA GLN A 859 9.87 -5.02 36.79
C GLN A 859 10.22 -3.87 35.83
N GLU A 860 11.14 -4.01 34.91
CA GLU A 860 11.45 -2.92 33.96
C GLU A 860 11.17 -3.33 32.50
N ASP A 861 9.94 -3.51 32.08
CA ASP A 861 9.58 -3.48 30.66
C ASP A 861 8.05 -3.37 30.46
N THR A 862 7.43 -2.40 31.13
CA THR A 862 6.10 -1.93 30.76
C THR A 862 6.18 -0.42 30.50
N GLU A 863 6.71 -0.01 29.33
CA GLU A 863 6.35 1.26 28.69
C GLU A 863 7.01 1.33 27.29
N GLU A 864 6.16 1.61 26.28
CA GLU A 864 6.29 1.91 24.85
C GLU A 864 6.09 0.78 23.84
#